data_782ee9e89e5a422120e018760c2a6ff0
#
_entry.id   782ee9e89e5a422120e018760c2a6ff0
#
_cell.length_a   1.000
_cell.length_b   1.000
_cell.length_c   1.000
_cell.angle_alpha   90.00
_cell.angle_beta   90.00
_cell.angle_gamma   90.00
#
_symmetry.space_group_name_H-M   'P 1'
#
loop_
_entity.id
_entity.type
_entity.pdbx_description
1 polymer ?
#
loop_
_entity_poly.entity_id
_entity_poly.type
_entity_poly.pdbx_seq_one_letter_code
_entity_poly.pdbx_strand_id
1 'polypeptide(L)'
;MRTYLPRESEKLLSEGWTLTLTSANACETPSEIPATLESFHVSVPGTVAQALELAGKFDRFNPTPLNDRDAWYRLTMISDVRERAILRFDGLSTIAEIFLNGELIAASQSMFERLEVPVELTGADELSICFRALSPRLEKTGPRARWRPQMMNTQGLRLIRTTALGYMPGWCPEIHAAGPWRPISLIRQADVLCTVRSSLDETGTGTVNIALEANHDIPSARLTCAGYSVDLSRGENGDFLGELRIPDVETWWPHTHGRPALHEVVLELDGKQHRLGRTGFRRMEVDYGEDGNGFGIRVNGLPVFCRGAVWTTADIVRLPGTRPDYEPWLRKAAEAGMNMIRIGGTMAYETPEFFTLCDELGIMVWQDAMLANFDYPAKDEALSQHIVTEVSQFLEATALSPSLIVFCGGSEMYQQGAMLGLPEQIWKGTLTETILPEVLTEKRPDAAYVANSPSGGALPFFPNAGVGHYYGVGAYCRPLEDARRADLRFAAECLAFANIPEQETLDRHLPALAVHDPRWKARTPRDRGASWDFEDIRDHYLKLLYDVEPDVLRREDGGLYLDMSRAVTAEVMEATFAEWRRDTSSCRGALVWTLQDLVPGAGWGIIDATGRPKSVWHALKRAFRPIQVSLSDEGTNGLDIHVINETGDNLDAMLELTCLRDGTQPVVHAKRPLTLSPRQSQTIAATDLFGAFFDTTYAYRFGPPSHDVTVARLRDVATGSVIADAFHFPLGRKKALHAANLQVGVSEANGIWSLEIGTDRLAQSVHITAQDYRASESWFHLAPGETRKIDLIPETATSETPPSGDVVSLGSSRRFSF
;
A
#
# COMPACT_ATOMS: atom_id res chain seq x y z
N MET A 1 -3.35 -22.45 6.28
CA MET A 1 -1.97 -22.61 5.71
C MET A 1 -1.77 -24.07 5.39
N ARG A 2 -1.18 -24.38 4.23
CA ARG A 2 -0.89 -25.77 3.78
C ARG A 2 0.62 -25.93 3.59
N THR A 3 1.24 -26.91 4.25
CA THR A 3 2.70 -27.12 4.20
C THR A 3 3.08 -28.58 4.42
N TYR A 4 4.19 -29.01 3.81
CA TYR A 4 4.77 -30.33 4.08
C TYR A 4 5.63 -30.32 5.35
N LEU A 5 5.71 -31.47 6.01
CA LEU A 5 6.52 -31.68 7.20
C LEU A 5 7.40 -32.95 7.01
N PRO A 6 8.62 -32.97 7.53
CA PRO A 6 9.26 -31.85 8.24
C PRO A 6 9.68 -30.72 7.28
N ARG A 7 9.62 -29.46 7.74
CA ARG A 7 10.01 -28.31 6.92
C ARG A 7 11.47 -28.33 6.48
N GLU A 8 12.33 -28.91 7.26
CA GLU A 8 13.76 -29.05 6.96
C GLU A 8 14.04 -29.95 5.76
N SER A 9 13.07 -30.73 5.30
CA SER A 9 13.17 -31.50 4.05
C SER A 9 13.10 -30.64 2.79
N GLU A 10 12.66 -29.38 2.90
CA GLU A 10 12.59 -28.43 1.81
C GLU A 10 13.93 -27.71 1.61
N LYS A 11 14.50 -27.84 0.39
CA LYS A 11 15.72 -27.14 -0.02
C LYS A 11 15.39 -26.14 -1.12
N LEU A 12 15.69 -24.86 -0.89
CA LEU A 12 15.60 -23.84 -1.93
C LEU A 12 16.65 -24.09 -3.03
N LEU A 13 16.22 -23.99 -4.28
CA LEU A 13 17.08 -24.06 -5.46
C LEU A 13 17.38 -22.63 -5.94
N SER A 14 18.18 -21.88 -5.18
CA SER A 14 18.41 -20.45 -5.40
C SER A 14 19.62 -20.14 -6.27
N GLU A 15 20.66 -20.98 -6.27
CA GLU A 15 21.93 -20.71 -6.90
C GLU A 15 22.28 -21.76 -7.96
N GLY A 16 23.24 -21.45 -8.83
CA GLY A 16 23.75 -22.34 -9.87
C GLY A 16 22.93 -22.29 -11.17
N TRP A 17 21.98 -21.40 -11.27
CA TRP A 17 21.17 -21.23 -12.49
C TRP A 17 21.92 -20.47 -13.57
N THR A 18 21.60 -20.81 -14.82
CA THR A 18 22.00 -20.06 -16.01
C THR A 18 20.76 -19.66 -16.81
N LEU A 19 20.79 -18.46 -17.39
CA LEU A 19 19.76 -17.93 -18.28
C LEU A 19 20.32 -17.79 -19.70
N THR A 20 19.60 -18.33 -20.68
CA THR A 20 19.87 -18.13 -22.12
C THR A 20 18.59 -17.64 -22.80
N LEU A 21 18.72 -16.63 -23.68
CA LEU A 21 17.59 -16.08 -24.44
C LEU A 21 17.65 -16.61 -25.90
N THR A 22 16.51 -17.08 -26.39
CA THR A 22 16.34 -17.50 -27.79
C THR A 22 15.24 -16.65 -28.45
N SER A 23 15.16 -16.69 -29.78
CA SER A 23 13.99 -16.19 -30.49
C SER A 23 12.75 -17.02 -30.11
N ALA A 24 11.57 -16.40 -30.18
CA ALA A 24 10.33 -17.08 -29.86
C ALA A 24 10.15 -18.40 -30.65
N ASN A 25 9.90 -19.50 -29.94
CA ASN A 25 9.72 -20.86 -30.46
C ASN A 25 10.89 -21.39 -31.32
N ALA A 26 12.10 -20.86 -31.14
CA ALA A 26 13.28 -21.33 -31.88
C ALA A 26 13.79 -22.68 -31.40
N CYS A 27 13.51 -23.05 -30.13
CA CYS A 27 13.89 -24.32 -29.54
C CYS A 27 12.65 -24.93 -28.85
N GLU A 28 12.38 -26.20 -29.15
CA GLU A 28 11.29 -26.96 -28.49
C GLU A 28 11.78 -27.64 -27.22
N THR A 29 13.05 -28.05 -27.19
CA THR A 29 13.69 -28.76 -26.07
C THR A 29 15.00 -28.09 -25.67
N PRO A 30 15.49 -28.31 -24.42
CA PRO A 30 16.75 -27.72 -23.94
C PRO A 30 17.97 -28.10 -24.77
N SER A 31 17.94 -29.29 -25.42
CA SER A 31 19.06 -29.79 -26.24
C SER A 31 19.24 -29.06 -27.58
N GLU A 32 18.22 -28.34 -28.02
CA GLU A 32 18.26 -27.54 -29.24
C GLU A 32 18.87 -26.16 -29.07
N ILE A 33 19.13 -25.75 -27.83
CA ILE A 33 19.70 -24.42 -27.54
C ILE A 33 21.15 -24.39 -28.07
N PRO A 34 21.46 -23.47 -29.01
CA PRO A 34 22.82 -23.40 -29.56
C PRO A 34 23.82 -23.04 -28.47
N ALA A 35 24.92 -23.83 -28.36
CA ALA A 35 25.98 -23.58 -27.37
C ALA A 35 26.73 -22.25 -27.59
N THR A 36 26.52 -21.60 -28.74
CA THR A 36 27.14 -20.31 -29.09
C THR A 36 26.36 -19.13 -28.51
N LEU A 37 25.16 -19.34 -27.99
CA LEU A 37 24.38 -18.27 -27.37
C LEU A 37 24.98 -17.88 -26.02
N GLU A 38 24.91 -16.60 -25.74
CA GLU A 38 25.35 -16.08 -24.45
C GLU A 38 24.44 -16.56 -23.31
N SER A 39 25.05 -16.96 -22.21
CA SER A 39 24.38 -17.41 -21.00
C SER A 39 24.82 -16.55 -19.81
N PHE A 40 23.87 -16.23 -18.94
CA PHE A 40 24.08 -15.40 -17.74
C PHE A 40 23.93 -16.27 -16.49
N HIS A 41 24.82 -16.11 -15.52
CA HIS A 41 24.60 -16.68 -14.20
C HIS A 41 23.53 -15.84 -13.46
N VAL A 42 22.53 -16.52 -12.89
CA VAL A 42 21.37 -15.89 -12.26
C VAL A 42 20.99 -16.60 -10.96
N SER A 43 20.32 -15.88 -10.08
CA SER A 43 19.69 -16.47 -8.87
C SER A 43 18.19 -16.63 -9.08
N VAL A 44 17.60 -17.56 -8.35
CA VAL A 44 16.14 -17.80 -8.27
C VAL A 44 15.70 -17.64 -6.80
N PRO A 45 14.63 -16.88 -6.49
CA PRO A 45 13.77 -16.17 -7.43
C PRO A 45 14.46 -15.00 -8.13
N GLY A 46 14.05 -14.74 -9.37
CA GLY A 46 14.55 -13.61 -10.15
C GLY A 46 13.89 -13.53 -11.53
N THR A 47 13.78 -12.31 -12.06
CA THR A 47 13.23 -12.06 -13.39
C THR A 47 14.30 -11.98 -14.45
N VAL A 48 13.92 -12.13 -15.72
CA VAL A 48 14.79 -11.88 -16.87
C VAL A 48 15.31 -10.44 -16.88
N ALA A 49 14.43 -9.47 -16.56
CA ALA A 49 14.81 -8.06 -16.47
C ALA A 49 15.92 -7.83 -15.43
N GLN A 50 15.81 -8.43 -14.25
CA GLN A 50 16.83 -8.38 -13.20
C GLN A 50 18.15 -8.99 -13.67
N ALA A 51 18.11 -10.17 -14.29
CA ALA A 51 19.30 -10.85 -14.78
C ALA A 51 20.07 -10.01 -15.82
N LEU A 52 19.34 -9.41 -16.74
CA LEU A 52 19.91 -8.55 -17.78
C LEU A 52 20.39 -7.20 -17.22
N GLU A 53 19.69 -6.64 -16.20
CA GLU A 53 20.13 -5.41 -15.52
C GLU A 53 21.47 -5.63 -14.80
N LEU A 54 21.63 -6.74 -14.07
CA LEU A 54 22.88 -7.13 -13.41
C LEU A 54 24.02 -7.36 -14.43
N ALA A 55 23.70 -7.83 -15.63
CA ALA A 55 24.64 -8.00 -16.74
C ALA A 55 24.92 -6.70 -17.52
N GLY A 56 24.32 -5.57 -17.14
CA GLY A 56 24.46 -4.28 -17.85
C GLY A 56 23.79 -4.24 -19.22
N LYS A 57 22.80 -5.10 -19.48
CA LYS A 57 22.09 -5.25 -20.77
C LYS A 57 20.63 -4.83 -20.73
N PHE A 58 20.16 -4.33 -19.61
CA PHE A 58 18.83 -3.79 -19.43
C PHE A 58 18.90 -2.50 -18.63
N ASP A 59 18.19 -1.49 -19.09
CA ASP A 59 18.04 -0.21 -18.39
C ASP A 59 16.59 -0.02 -17.95
N ARG A 60 16.34 -0.05 -16.64
CA ARG A 60 14.99 0.13 -16.07
C ARG A 60 14.36 1.49 -16.39
N PHE A 61 15.17 2.47 -16.76
CA PHE A 61 14.70 3.81 -17.11
C PHE A 61 14.42 3.99 -18.60
N ASN A 62 14.88 3.03 -19.42
CA ASN A 62 14.58 2.94 -20.84
C ASN A 62 14.40 1.47 -21.22
N PRO A 63 13.34 0.82 -20.69
CA PRO A 63 13.16 -0.62 -20.82
C PRO A 63 12.95 -1.06 -22.29
N THR A 64 13.53 -2.19 -22.62
CA THR A 64 13.30 -2.87 -23.91
C THR A 64 12.31 -4.00 -23.73
N PRO A 65 11.44 -4.30 -24.71
CA PRO A 65 10.50 -5.42 -24.63
C PRO A 65 11.19 -6.75 -24.35
N LEU A 66 10.63 -7.55 -23.44
CA LEU A 66 11.11 -8.88 -23.08
C LEU A 66 10.14 -9.99 -23.51
N ASN A 67 8.97 -9.64 -24.03
CA ASN A 67 7.89 -10.58 -24.40
C ASN A 67 8.07 -11.24 -25.77
N ASP A 68 9.11 -10.90 -26.53
CA ASP A 68 9.38 -11.38 -27.88
C ASP A 68 10.39 -12.52 -27.93
N ARG A 69 10.91 -12.94 -26.78
CA ARG A 69 11.93 -13.99 -26.65
C ARG A 69 11.49 -15.07 -25.69
N ASP A 70 11.97 -16.31 -25.95
CA ASP A 70 11.92 -17.39 -24.98
C ASP A 70 13.12 -17.26 -24.04
N ALA A 71 12.88 -17.48 -22.73
CA ALA A 71 13.92 -17.43 -21.70
C ALA A 71 14.11 -18.83 -21.09
N TRP A 72 15.31 -19.36 -21.21
CA TRP A 72 15.68 -20.69 -20.75
C TRP A 72 16.51 -20.58 -19.47
N TYR A 73 15.95 -21.02 -18.36
CA TYR A 73 16.64 -21.18 -17.08
C TYR A 73 17.08 -22.62 -16.92
N ARG A 74 18.35 -22.86 -16.59
CA ARG A 74 18.91 -24.22 -16.47
C ARG A 74 19.71 -24.36 -15.19
N LEU A 75 19.51 -25.47 -14.48
CA LEU A 75 20.19 -25.84 -13.22
C LEU A 75 20.60 -27.30 -13.28
N THR A 76 21.88 -27.60 -12.98
CA THR A 76 22.32 -28.97 -12.71
C THR A 76 22.17 -29.26 -11.22
N MET A 77 21.33 -30.24 -10.89
CA MET A 77 21.14 -30.75 -9.55
C MET A 77 22.00 -32.02 -9.34
N ILE A 78 22.76 -32.03 -8.27
CA ILE A 78 23.54 -33.19 -7.89
C ILE A 78 22.93 -33.80 -6.63
N SER A 79 22.58 -35.08 -6.69
CA SER A 79 22.13 -35.90 -5.56
C SER A 79 23.05 -37.10 -5.40
N ASP A 80 23.39 -37.47 -4.18
CA ASP A 80 24.26 -38.62 -3.91
C ASP A 80 23.53 -39.95 -4.05
N VAL A 81 22.21 -39.92 -4.12
CA VAL A 81 21.32 -41.10 -4.16
C VAL A 81 20.14 -40.89 -5.11
N ARG A 82 19.66 -42.01 -5.65
CA ARG A 82 18.36 -42.01 -6.34
C ARG A 82 17.26 -41.85 -5.31
N GLU A 83 16.45 -40.83 -5.45
CA GLU A 83 15.41 -40.49 -4.48
C GLU A 83 14.13 -39.91 -5.13
N ARG A 84 12.99 -40.11 -4.48
CA ARG A 84 11.75 -39.43 -4.81
C ARG A 84 11.66 -38.10 -4.10
N ALA A 85 11.25 -37.07 -4.83
CA ALA A 85 11.10 -35.73 -4.30
C ALA A 85 9.92 -35.01 -4.99
N ILE A 86 9.55 -33.84 -4.48
CA ILE A 86 8.61 -32.92 -5.13
C ILE A 86 9.40 -31.68 -5.51
N LEU A 87 9.40 -31.34 -6.79
CA LEU A 87 9.77 -30.01 -7.26
C LEU A 87 8.58 -29.07 -7.07
N ARG A 88 8.76 -28.01 -6.27
CA ARG A 88 7.74 -26.98 -6.03
C ARG A 88 8.19 -25.68 -6.65
N PHE A 89 7.28 -25.09 -7.43
CA PHE A 89 7.43 -23.79 -8.08
C PHE A 89 6.36 -22.86 -7.51
N ASP A 90 6.74 -21.88 -6.72
CA ASP A 90 5.80 -20.97 -6.06
C ASP A 90 5.28 -19.86 -6.97
N GLY A 91 5.85 -19.71 -8.18
CA GLY A 91 5.37 -18.78 -9.21
C GLY A 91 6.31 -18.70 -10.41
N LEU A 92 5.76 -18.94 -11.59
CA LEU A 92 6.47 -18.91 -12.87
C LEU A 92 5.81 -17.89 -13.82
N SER A 93 6.49 -16.81 -14.16
CA SER A 93 5.95 -15.75 -15.01
C SER A 93 6.37 -15.90 -16.47
N THR A 94 5.45 -16.32 -17.36
CA THR A 94 4.05 -16.68 -17.13
C THR A 94 3.78 -18.06 -17.73
N ILE A 95 4.07 -18.25 -19.03
CA ILE A 95 3.87 -19.52 -19.71
C ILE A 95 5.20 -20.27 -19.68
N ALA A 96 5.24 -21.32 -18.88
CA ALA A 96 6.46 -22.05 -18.61
C ALA A 96 6.32 -23.53 -18.98
N GLU A 97 7.37 -24.09 -19.56
CA GLU A 97 7.53 -25.52 -19.83
C GLU A 97 8.72 -26.01 -19.01
N ILE A 98 8.53 -27.09 -18.24
CA ILE A 98 9.48 -27.58 -17.26
C ILE A 98 9.99 -28.95 -17.75
N PHE A 99 11.30 -29.06 -17.88
CA PHE A 99 11.99 -30.26 -18.37
C PHE A 99 12.91 -30.79 -17.26
N LEU A 100 12.93 -32.10 -17.10
CA LEU A 100 13.92 -32.81 -16.29
C LEU A 100 14.68 -33.77 -17.19
N ASN A 101 16.00 -33.60 -17.27
CA ASN A 101 16.87 -34.42 -18.15
C ASN A 101 16.42 -34.41 -19.63
N GLY A 102 15.86 -33.27 -20.07
CA GLY A 102 15.39 -33.05 -21.44
C GLY A 102 13.95 -33.53 -21.72
N GLU A 103 13.31 -34.23 -20.77
CA GLU A 103 11.90 -34.62 -20.88
C GLU A 103 10.97 -33.58 -20.28
N LEU A 104 9.89 -33.26 -20.99
CA LEU A 104 8.84 -32.33 -20.48
C LEU A 104 8.05 -33.03 -19.35
N ILE A 105 8.15 -32.51 -18.14
CA ILE A 105 7.48 -33.08 -16.96
C ILE A 105 6.25 -32.28 -16.50
N ALA A 106 6.18 -30.99 -16.84
CA ALA A 106 5.04 -30.14 -16.48
C ALA A 106 5.02 -28.84 -17.31
N ALA A 107 3.88 -28.16 -17.31
CA ALA A 107 3.72 -26.83 -17.89
C ALA A 107 2.87 -25.94 -16.97
N SER A 108 3.14 -24.62 -16.98
CA SER A 108 2.36 -23.60 -16.28
C SER A 108 1.81 -22.57 -17.25
N GLN A 109 0.58 -22.06 -16.99
CA GLN A 109 -0.07 -21.00 -17.75
C GLN A 109 -0.47 -19.80 -16.87
N SER A 110 -0.06 -19.81 -15.60
CA SER A 110 -0.35 -18.75 -14.64
C SER A 110 0.91 -18.38 -13.85
N MET A 111 1.18 -17.09 -13.70
CA MET A 111 2.28 -16.66 -12.85
C MET A 111 1.93 -16.73 -11.35
N PHE A 112 0.65 -16.91 -11.02
CA PHE A 112 0.14 -16.81 -9.65
C PHE A 112 -0.07 -18.17 -8.99
N GLU A 113 -0.05 -19.26 -9.78
CA GLU A 113 -0.25 -20.61 -9.27
C GLU A 113 1.06 -21.21 -8.78
N ARG A 114 0.97 -21.90 -7.65
CA ARG A 114 2.00 -22.84 -7.20
C ARG A 114 1.80 -24.17 -7.91
N LEU A 115 2.89 -24.71 -8.44
CA LEU A 115 2.94 -26.02 -9.09
C LEU A 115 3.82 -26.95 -8.28
N GLU A 116 3.33 -28.18 -8.01
CA GLU A 116 4.05 -29.25 -7.32
C GLU A 116 4.14 -30.46 -8.26
N VAL A 117 5.37 -30.87 -8.58
CA VAL A 117 5.64 -31.94 -9.54
C VAL A 117 6.44 -33.06 -8.87
N PRO A 118 5.85 -34.26 -8.67
CA PRO A 118 6.59 -35.41 -8.20
C PRO A 118 7.66 -35.84 -9.21
N VAL A 119 8.91 -36.03 -8.74
CA VAL A 119 10.04 -36.41 -9.57
C VAL A 119 10.84 -37.53 -8.93
N GLU A 120 11.58 -38.26 -9.77
CA GLU A 120 12.56 -39.25 -9.35
C GLU A 120 13.95 -38.74 -9.77
N LEU A 121 14.79 -38.34 -8.82
CA LEU A 121 16.16 -37.90 -9.07
C LEU A 121 17.08 -39.08 -9.22
N THR A 122 18.05 -38.98 -10.15
CA THR A 122 18.91 -40.12 -10.57
C THR A 122 20.37 -39.92 -10.22
N GLY A 123 20.76 -38.73 -9.75
CA GLY A 123 22.13 -38.38 -9.36
C GLY A 123 22.56 -37.01 -9.88
N ALA A 124 22.89 -36.91 -11.15
CA ALA A 124 23.19 -35.63 -11.80
C ALA A 124 22.03 -35.31 -12.77
N ASP A 125 21.09 -34.54 -12.30
CA ASP A 125 19.86 -34.22 -13.05
C ASP A 125 19.88 -32.76 -13.52
N GLU A 126 19.47 -32.53 -14.77
CA GLU A 126 19.33 -31.19 -15.33
C GLU A 126 17.86 -30.76 -15.29
N LEU A 127 17.59 -29.71 -14.51
CA LEU A 127 16.30 -29.02 -14.52
C LEU A 127 16.39 -27.85 -15.48
N SER A 128 15.51 -27.80 -16.48
CA SER A 128 15.40 -26.73 -17.45
C SER A 128 13.99 -26.18 -17.47
N ILE A 129 13.84 -24.85 -17.50
CA ILE A 129 12.54 -24.17 -17.57
C ILE A 129 12.58 -23.19 -18.74
N CYS A 130 11.67 -23.35 -19.68
CA CYS A 130 11.47 -22.42 -20.78
C CYS A 130 10.29 -21.51 -20.47
N PHE A 131 10.52 -20.22 -20.32
CA PHE A 131 9.48 -19.22 -20.32
C PHE A 131 9.23 -18.76 -21.75
N ARG A 132 8.09 -19.09 -22.30
CA ARG A 132 7.74 -18.81 -23.70
C ARG A 132 7.40 -17.34 -23.91
N ALA A 133 7.84 -16.78 -25.02
CA ALA A 133 7.52 -15.42 -25.47
C ALA A 133 6.01 -15.15 -25.41
N LEU A 134 5.60 -14.07 -24.73
CA LEU A 134 4.18 -13.73 -24.58
C LEU A 134 3.61 -12.98 -25.79
N SER A 135 4.41 -12.23 -26.55
CA SER A 135 3.94 -11.43 -27.68
C SER A 135 3.04 -12.22 -28.66
N PRO A 136 3.39 -13.41 -29.14
CA PRO A 136 2.52 -14.17 -30.02
C PRO A 136 1.20 -14.62 -29.37
N ARG A 137 1.14 -14.69 -28.06
CA ARG A 137 -0.05 -15.09 -27.29
C ARG A 137 -0.93 -13.90 -26.96
N LEU A 138 -0.33 -12.72 -26.70
CA LEU A 138 -1.03 -11.47 -26.48
C LEU A 138 -1.77 -10.96 -27.72
N GLU A 139 -1.30 -11.32 -28.91
CA GLU A 139 -1.95 -11.02 -30.19
C GLU A 139 -3.15 -11.93 -30.51
N LYS A 140 -3.31 -13.04 -29.78
CA LYS A 140 -4.45 -13.94 -30.02
C LYS A 140 -5.77 -13.27 -29.70
N THR A 141 -6.73 -13.43 -30.58
CA THR A 141 -8.12 -13.06 -30.36
C THR A 141 -8.84 -14.16 -29.59
N GLY A 142 -9.43 -13.81 -28.46
CA GLY A 142 -10.30 -14.70 -27.69
C GLY A 142 -11.79 -14.42 -27.94
N PRO A 143 -12.68 -14.88 -27.05
CA PRO A 143 -14.07 -14.51 -27.05
C PRO A 143 -14.23 -12.99 -27.09
N ARG A 144 -15.26 -12.47 -27.81
CA ARG A 144 -15.48 -11.04 -27.96
C ARG A 144 -15.67 -10.38 -26.60
N ALA A 145 -14.82 -9.39 -26.27
CA ALA A 145 -14.99 -8.57 -25.08
C ALA A 145 -16.16 -7.61 -25.24
N ARG A 146 -16.95 -7.44 -24.18
CA ARG A 146 -18.08 -6.48 -24.13
C ARG A 146 -17.57 -5.05 -23.97
N TRP A 147 -16.41 -4.86 -23.34
CA TRP A 147 -15.68 -3.58 -23.27
C TRP A 147 -14.17 -3.82 -23.36
N ARG A 148 -13.43 -2.74 -23.57
CA ARG A 148 -11.96 -2.74 -23.69
C ARG A 148 -11.40 -1.55 -22.92
N PRO A 149 -10.62 -1.78 -21.84
CA PRO A 149 -9.99 -0.70 -21.08
C PRO A 149 -8.95 0.03 -21.95
N GLN A 150 -8.95 1.36 -21.88
CA GLN A 150 -7.97 2.17 -22.63
C GLN A 150 -6.58 2.16 -21.99
N MET A 151 -6.50 2.04 -20.67
CA MET A 151 -5.23 2.07 -19.95
C MET A 151 -4.27 0.93 -20.32
N MET A 152 -4.80 -0.21 -20.77
CA MET A 152 -4.00 -1.36 -21.20
C MET A 152 -3.65 -1.27 -22.69
N ASN A 153 -2.36 -1.39 -23.03
CA ASN A 153 -1.93 -1.39 -24.44
C ASN A 153 -2.30 -2.69 -25.17
N THR A 154 -2.49 -3.79 -24.44
CA THR A 154 -2.67 -5.14 -24.98
C THR A 154 -3.95 -5.79 -24.45
N GLN A 155 -4.94 -5.97 -25.33
CA GLN A 155 -6.25 -6.55 -24.97
C GLN A 155 -6.20 -8.07 -24.73
N GLY A 156 -5.23 -8.79 -25.31
CA GLY A 156 -5.04 -10.22 -25.11
C GLY A 156 -4.61 -10.58 -23.67
N LEU A 157 -4.15 -9.60 -22.89
CA LEU A 157 -3.73 -9.79 -21.49
C LEU A 157 -4.85 -10.41 -20.63
N ARG A 158 -6.12 -10.10 -20.92
CA ARG A 158 -7.29 -10.68 -20.22
C ARG A 158 -7.42 -12.20 -20.36
N LEU A 159 -6.70 -12.82 -21.29
CA LEU A 159 -6.71 -14.27 -21.56
C LEU A 159 -5.51 -14.98 -20.91
N ILE A 160 -4.62 -14.24 -20.25
CA ILE A 160 -3.37 -14.77 -19.69
C ILE A 160 -3.33 -14.41 -18.20
N ARG A 161 -3.01 -15.38 -17.35
CA ARG A 161 -2.91 -15.15 -15.92
C ARG A 161 -1.53 -14.57 -15.55
N THR A 162 -1.37 -13.26 -15.75
CA THR A 162 -0.16 -12.51 -15.44
C THR A 162 -0.51 -11.15 -14.86
N THR A 163 0.46 -10.49 -14.22
CA THR A 163 0.31 -9.13 -13.69
C THR A 163 0.03 -8.12 -14.80
N ALA A 164 -0.69 -7.04 -14.50
CA ALA A 164 -0.83 -5.90 -15.39
C ALA A 164 0.37 -4.92 -15.31
N LEU A 165 1.25 -5.09 -14.32
CA LEU A 165 2.49 -4.32 -14.24
C LEU A 165 3.33 -4.50 -15.51
N GLY A 166 3.81 -3.39 -16.07
CA GLY A 166 4.50 -3.36 -17.36
C GLY A 166 3.60 -3.20 -18.59
N TYR A 167 2.27 -3.33 -18.45
CA TYR A 167 1.31 -3.25 -19.58
C TYR A 167 0.40 -2.01 -19.53
N MET A 168 0.69 -1.08 -18.64
CA MET A 168 -0.09 0.17 -18.42
C MET A 168 0.79 1.38 -18.75
N PRO A 169 1.00 1.71 -20.04
CA PRO A 169 1.85 2.82 -20.44
C PRO A 169 1.37 4.15 -19.86
N GLY A 170 2.29 4.90 -19.25
CA GLY A 170 2.01 6.13 -18.52
C GLY A 170 1.64 5.94 -17.04
N TRP A 171 1.34 4.71 -16.62
CA TRP A 171 1.05 4.36 -15.22
C TRP A 171 2.22 3.65 -14.53
N CYS A 172 2.91 2.81 -15.26
CA CYS A 172 4.12 2.13 -14.79
C CYS A 172 5.13 2.01 -15.92
N PRO A 173 6.43 1.80 -15.62
CA PRO A 173 7.43 1.45 -16.62
C PRO A 173 7.03 0.19 -17.39
N GLU A 174 7.32 0.13 -18.69
CA GLU A 174 7.00 -1.04 -19.53
C GLU A 174 8.02 -2.18 -19.31
N ILE A 175 8.13 -2.62 -18.05
CA ILE A 175 9.01 -3.72 -17.62
C ILE A 175 8.14 -4.96 -17.44
N HIS A 176 8.32 -5.93 -18.32
CA HIS A 176 7.51 -7.15 -18.33
C HIS A 176 8.10 -8.20 -17.40
N ALA A 177 7.26 -8.75 -16.53
CA ALA A 177 7.64 -9.86 -15.68
C ALA A 177 7.83 -11.14 -16.53
N ALA A 178 9.00 -11.75 -16.48
CA ALA A 178 9.31 -13.05 -17.09
C ALA A 178 10.32 -13.80 -16.23
N GLY A 179 10.14 -15.10 -16.06
CA GLY A 179 11.06 -15.94 -15.29
C GLY A 179 10.48 -16.48 -13.97
N PRO A 180 11.28 -17.20 -13.19
CA PRO A 180 10.88 -17.76 -11.90
C PRO A 180 10.89 -16.65 -10.81
N TRP A 181 9.81 -15.88 -10.75
CA TRP A 181 9.71 -14.70 -9.88
C TRP A 181 9.43 -15.02 -8.40
N ARG A 182 9.12 -16.30 -8.12
CA ARG A 182 8.96 -16.85 -6.77
C ARG A 182 9.90 -18.05 -6.57
N PRO A 183 10.14 -18.48 -5.32
CA PRO A 183 11.05 -19.58 -5.04
C PRO A 183 10.75 -20.87 -5.80
N ILE A 184 11.82 -21.58 -6.12
CA ILE A 184 11.78 -22.97 -6.55
C ILE A 184 12.42 -23.80 -5.47
N SER A 185 11.76 -24.87 -5.03
CA SER A 185 12.28 -25.74 -3.97
C SER A 185 12.16 -27.22 -4.33
N LEU A 186 13.05 -28.00 -3.74
CA LEU A 186 13.04 -29.45 -3.75
C LEU A 186 12.63 -29.95 -2.37
N ILE A 187 11.50 -30.66 -2.30
CA ILE A 187 10.97 -31.21 -1.05
C ILE A 187 11.26 -32.71 -1.06
N ARG A 188 12.13 -33.13 -0.14
CA ARG A 188 12.44 -34.53 0.13
C ARG A 188 11.56 -35.00 1.27
N GLN A 189 11.23 -36.29 1.30
CA GLN A 189 10.44 -36.85 2.40
C GLN A 189 9.17 -36.04 2.71
N ALA A 190 8.33 -35.83 1.68
CA ALA A 190 7.03 -35.16 1.82
C ALA A 190 6.04 -36.14 2.51
N ASP A 191 6.31 -36.48 3.78
CA ASP A 191 5.63 -37.58 4.47
C ASP A 191 4.30 -37.15 5.09
N VAL A 192 4.18 -35.90 5.49
CA VAL A 192 2.99 -35.35 6.14
C VAL A 192 2.63 -34.02 5.50
N LEU A 193 1.40 -33.90 5.03
CA LEU A 193 0.82 -32.64 4.57
C LEU A 193 -0.05 -32.07 5.70
N CYS A 194 0.29 -30.87 6.18
CA CYS A 194 -0.38 -30.17 7.26
C CYS A 194 -1.23 -29.02 6.71
N THR A 195 -2.49 -28.97 7.11
CA THR A 195 -3.39 -27.82 6.88
C THR A 195 -3.81 -27.24 8.23
N VAL A 196 -3.63 -25.92 8.42
CA VAL A 196 -3.98 -25.24 9.67
C VAL A 196 -4.65 -23.91 9.41
N ARG A 197 -5.65 -23.57 10.24
CA ARG A 197 -6.38 -22.28 10.23
C ARG A 197 -6.77 -21.87 11.65
N SER A 198 -6.96 -20.58 11.88
CA SER A 198 -7.40 -20.00 13.15
C SER A 198 -8.66 -19.17 12.98
N SER A 199 -9.43 -19.03 14.06
CA SER A 199 -10.63 -18.16 14.12
C SER A 199 -10.86 -17.70 15.55
N LEU A 200 -11.71 -16.66 15.72
CA LEU A 200 -12.20 -16.18 17.01
C LEU A 200 -13.73 -16.18 16.98
N ASP A 201 -14.35 -16.82 17.97
CA ASP A 201 -15.81 -16.84 18.08
C ASP A 201 -16.36 -15.58 18.81
N GLU A 202 -17.69 -15.49 18.89
CA GLU A 202 -18.37 -14.35 19.54
C GLU A 202 -18.15 -14.29 21.04
N THR A 203 -17.73 -15.40 21.66
CA THR A 203 -17.49 -15.48 23.12
C THR A 203 -16.06 -15.08 23.49
N GLY A 204 -15.19 -14.76 22.52
CA GLY A 204 -13.78 -14.46 22.74
C GLY A 204 -12.91 -15.72 22.85
N THR A 205 -13.43 -16.88 22.44
CA THR A 205 -12.65 -18.13 22.40
C THR A 205 -11.94 -18.23 21.04
N GLY A 206 -10.63 -18.29 21.08
CA GLY A 206 -9.81 -18.58 19.90
C GLY A 206 -9.86 -20.07 19.56
N THR A 207 -9.86 -20.39 18.29
CA THR A 207 -9.85 -21.78 17.81
C THR A 207 -8.73 -21.95 16.77
N VAL A 208 -7.93 -23.00 16.91
CA VAL A 208 -6.97 -23.45 15.89
C VAL A 208 -7.36 -24.83 15.42
N ASN A 209 -7.72 -24.95 14.15
CA ASN A 209 -8.07 -26.22 13.51
C ASN A 209 -6.88 -26.72 12.70
N ILE A 210 -6.55 -28.00 12.82
CA ILE A 210 -5.48 -28.66 12.08
C ILE A 210 -5.96 -29.97 11.48
N ALA A 211 -5.47 -30.25 10.27
CA ALA A 211 -5.63 -31.55 9.62
C ALA A 211 -4.27 -32.01 9.07
N LEU A 212 -3.96 -33.30 9.27
CA LEU A 212 -2.74 -33.93 8.74
C LEU A 212 -3.12 -35.10 7.84
N GLU A 213 -2.61 -35.07 6.61
CA GLU A 213 -2.61 -36.18 5.68
C GLU A 213 -1.22 -36.82 5.70
N ALA A 214 -1.12 -38.09 6.05
CA ALA A 214 0.15 -38.78 6.12
C ALA A 214 0.12 -40.07 5.30
N ASN A 215 1.27 -40.44 4.72
CA ASN A 215 1.47 -41.68 3.99
C ASN A 215 1.90 -42.86 4.88
N HIS A 216 2.07 -42.60 6.20
CA HIS A 216 2.44 -43.57 7.22
C HIS A 216 1.65 -43.34 8.51
N ASP A 217 1.73 -44.27 9.45
CA ASP A 217 1.08 -44.13 10.75
C ASP A 217 1.84 -43.14 11.64
N ILE A 218 1.10 -42.17 12.25
CA ILE A 218 1.65 -41.19 13.18
C ILE A 218 1.32 -41.64 14.61
N PRO A 219 2.31 -42.06 15.42
CA PRO A 219 2.04 -42.58 16.79
C PRO A 219 1.50 -41.50 17.73
N SER A 220 1.96 -40.26 17.62
CA SER A 220 1.46 -39.13 18.41
C SER A 220 1.53 -37.81 17.67
N ALA A 221 0.47 -37.01 17.79
CA ALA A 221 0.45 -35.66 17.27
C ALA A 221 -0.26 -34.73 18.27
N ARG A 222 0.36 -33.60 18.60
CA ARG A 222 -0.15 -32.60 19.54
C ARG A 222 -0.02 -31.19 19.00
N LEU A 223 -1.11 -30.46 18.99
CA LEU A 223 -1.14 -29.05 18.64
C LEU A 223 -1.06 -28.18 19.88
N THR A 224 -0.22 -27.13 19.85
CA THR A 224 -0.05 -26.16 20.94
C THR A 224 -0.13 -24.74 20.39
N CYS A 225 -0.88 -23.85 21.09
CA CYS A 225 -0.96 -22.42 20.80
C CYS A 225 -1.37 -21.68 22.08
N ALA A 226 -0.78 -20.50 22.32
CA ALA A 226 -1.11 -19.61 23.45
C ALA A 226 -1.13 -20.32 24.83
N GLY A 227 -0.26 -21.30 25.04
CA GLY A 227 -0.17 -22.07 26.31
C GLY A 227 -1.20 -23.21 26.45
N TYR A 228 -2.08 -23.40 25.48
CA TYR A 228 -3.03 -24.51 25.43
C TYR A 228 -2.55 -25.60 24.47
N SER A 229 -3.00 -26.83 24.67
CA SER A 229 -2.66 -27.94 23.77
C SER A 229 -3.80 -28.94 23.64
N VAL A 230 -3.83 -29.65 22.49
CA VAL A 230 -4.75 -30.75 22.20
C VAL A 230 -4.02 -31.87 21.46
N ASP A 231 -4.30 -33.13 21.84
CA ASP A 231 -3.84 -34.28 21.08
C ASP A 231 -4.77 -34.49 19.87
N LEU A 232 -4.18 -34.74 18.70
CA LEU A 232 -4.93 -34.99 17.47
C LEU A 232 -5.54 -36.38 17.50
N SER A 233 -6.74 -36.51 17.00
CA SER A 233 -7.46 -37.77 16.84
C SER A 233 -7.46 -38.23 15.37
N ARG A 234 -7.45 -39.55 15.16
CA ARG A 234 -7.55 -40.12 13.82
C ARG A 234 -8.98 -40.01 13.31
N GLY A 235 -9.18 -39.39 12.16
CA GLY A 235 -10.43 -39.29 11.45
C GLY A 235 -10.81 -40.59 10.72
N GLU A 236 -12.06 -40.66 10.21
CA GLU A 236 -12.58 -41.82 9.51
C GLU A 236 -11.82 -42.17 8.22
N ASN A 237 -11.27 -41.16 7.56
CA ASN A 237 -10.50 -41.30 6.32
C ASN A 237 -8.99 -41.58 6.53
N GLY A 238 -8.57 -41.75 7.80
CA GLY A 238 -7.17 -41.97 8.14
C GLY A 238 -6.35 -40.67 8.39
N ASP A 239 -6.98 -39.53 8.24
CA ASP A 239 -6.39 -38.21 8.55
C ASP A 239 -6.30 -38.01 10.06
N PHE A 240 -5.40 -37.13 10.51
CA PHE A 240 -5.36 -36.70 11.91
C PHE A 240 -5.96 -35.31 12.04
N LEU A 241 -6.94 -35.17 12.92
CA LEU A 241 -7.69 -33.93 13.11
C LEU A 241 -7.53 -33.42 14.53
N GLY A 242 -7.45 -32.10 14.70
CA GLY A 242 -7.42 -31.43 15.98
C GLY A 242 -8.11 -30.09 15.96
N GLU A 243 -8.90 -29.81 17.01
CA GLU A 243 -9.47 -28.50 17.28
C GLU A 243 -8.97 -28.05 18.65
N LEU A 244 -8.11 -27.03 18.69
CA LEU A 244 -7.63 -26.42 19.92
C LEU A 244 -8.46 -25.19 20.25
N ARG A 245 -9.14 -25.21 21.40
CA ARG A 245 -9.93 -24.08 21.92
C ARG A 245 -9.14 -23.33 23.00
N ILE A 246 -9.09 -22.01 22.88
CA ILE A 246 -8.31 -21.11 23.73
C ILE A 246 -9.25 -20.05 24.31
N PRO A 247 -9.79 -20.27 25.53
CA PRO A 247 -10.67 -19.29 26.18
C PRO A 247 -9.92 -17.99 26.47
N ASP A 248 -10.63 -16.85 26.37
CA ASP A 248 -10.12 -15.51 26.71
C ASP A 248 -8.76 -15.20 26.09
N VAL A 249 -8.54 -15.60 24.82
CA VAL A 249 -7.29 -15.39 24.12
C VAL A 249 -7.01 -13.91 23.92
N GLU A 250 -5.75 -13.47 24.09
CA GLU A 250 -5.32 -12.10 23.75
C GLU A 250 -5.55 -11.86 22.25
N THR A 251 -6.38 -10.85 21.92
CA THR A 251 -6.81 -10.57 20.56
C THR A 251 -5.81 -9.70 19.81
N TRP A 252 -5.73 -9.91 18.49
CA TRP A 252 -4.99 -9.06 17.57
C TRP A 252 -5.76 -7.78 17.26
N TRP A 253 -5.03 -6.65 17.19
CA TRP A 253 -5.57 -5.35 16.85
C TRP A 253 -4.73 -4.66 15.77
N PRO A 254 -5.33 -3.82 14.91
CA PRO A 254 -4.56 -2.86 14.17
C PRO A 254 -3.86 -1.89 15.14
N HIS A 255 -2.61 -1.52 14.84
CA HIS A 255 -1.73 -0.76 15.74
C HIS A 255 -2.33 0.57 16.24
N THR A 256 -3.30 1.12 15.52
CA THR A 256 -4.03 2.33 15.90
C THR A 256 -5.09 2.09 16.98
N HIS A 257 -5.44 0.85 17.29
CA HIS A 257 -6.52 0.51 18.21
C HIS A 257 -6.08 -0.37 19.37
N GLY A 258 -4.93 -1.01 19.27
CA GLY A 258 -4.39 -1.86 20.30
C GLY A 258 -3.10 -2.57 19.88
N ARG A 259 -2.73 -3.58 20.63
CA ARG A 259 -1.53 -4.39 20.37
C ARG A 259 -1.82 -5.44 19.31
N PRO A 260 -0.96 -5.62 18.29
CA PRO A 260 -1.05 -6.72 17.34
C PRO A 260 -0.53 -8.03 17.96
N ALA A 261 -1.31 -8.61 18.89
CA ALA A 261 -0.92 -9.82 19.61
C ALA A 261 -0.87 -11.02 18.67
N LEU A 262 0.28 -11.74 18.68
CA LEU A 262 0.50 -12.93 17.86
C LEU A 262 0.92 -14.09 18.73
N HIS A 263 0.39 -15.27 18.45
CA HIS A 263 0.63 -16.51 19.16
C HIS A 263 1.29 -17.55 18.25
N GLU A 264 2.32 -18.22 18.76
CA GLU A 264 3.02 -19.27 18.04
C GLU A 264 2.12 -20.51 17.92
N VAL A 265 2.07 -21.12 16.74
CA VAL A 265 1.37 -22.37 16.46
C VAL A 265 2.41 -23.46 16.26
N VAL A 266 2.45 -24.43 17.16
CA VAL A 266 3.43 -25.52 17.18
C VAL A 266 2.73 -26.85 17.10
N LEU A 267 3.19 -27.71 16.20
CA LEU A 267 2.78 -29.11 16.09
C LEU A 267 3.92 -29.98 16.55
N GLU A 268 3.67 -30.86 17.50
CA GLU A 268 4.56 -31.93 17.90
C GLU A 268 4.13 -33.21 17.20
N LEU A 269 5.06 -33.82 16.44
CA LEU A 269 4.88 -35.14 15.80
C LEU A 269 5.95 -36.08 16.32
N ASP A 270 5.54 -37.16 16.92
CA ASP A 270 6.46 -38.20 17.47
C ASP A 270 7.56 -37.64 18.34
N GLY A 271 7.24 -36.65 19.21
CA GLY A 271 8.14 -35.96 20.10
C GLY A 271 9.03 -34.88 19.44
N LYS A 272 8.91 -34.65 18.12
CA LYS A 272 9.60 -33.57 17.40
C LYS A 272 8.67 -32.38 17.19
N GLN A 273 9.13 -31.17 17.57
CA GLN A 273 8.36 -29.93 17.41
C GLN A 273 8.56 -29.31 16.03
N HIS A 274 7.46 -28.94 15.40
CA HIS A 274 7.38 -28.22 14.13
C HIS A 274 6.65 -26.90 14.33
N ARG A 275 7.35 -25.77 14.15
CA ARG A 275 6.74 -24.46 14.18
C ARG A 275 6.00 -24.22 12.86
N LEU A 276 4.69 -24.14 12.91
CA LEU A 276 3.85 -23.89 11.72
C LEU A 276 3.82 -22.41 11.35
N GLY A 277 3.82 -21.50 12.32
CA GLY A 277 3.81 -20.06 12.12
C GLY A 277 3.30 -19.36 13.37
N ARG A 278 2.87 -18.11 13.18
CA ARG A 278 2.16 -17.34 14.22
C ARG A 278 0.78 -16.96 13.71
N THR A 279 -0.16 -16.82 14.61
CA THR A 279 -1.51 -16.35 14.31
C THR A 279 -1.97 -15.30 15.31
N GLY A 280 -2.89 -14.42 14.90
CA GLY A 280 -3.61 -13.52 15.77
C GLY A 280 -5.09 -13.81 15.72
N PHE A 281 -5.75 -13.66 16.84
CA PHE A 281 -7.19 -13.91 16.95
C PHE A 281 -7.95 -12.58 16.89
N ARG A 282 -8.87 -12.44 15.95
CA ARG A 282 -9.68 -11.23 15.81
C ARG A 282 -11.06 -11.57 15.24
N ARG A 283 -12.05 -10.75 15.57
CA ARG A 283 -13.35 -10.72 14.91
C ARG A 283 -13.41 -9.48 14.01
N MET A 284 -13.88 -9.64 12.79
CA MET A 284 -14.07 -8.58 11.84
C MET A 284 -15.54 -8.56 11.39
N GLU A 285 -16.10 -7.35 11.29
CA GLU A 285 -17.47 -7.12 10.83
C GLU A 285 -17.47 -5.94 9.87
N VAL A 286 -18.37 -5.98 8.87
CA VAL A 286 -18.64 -4.84 8.00
C VAL A 286 -19.83 -4.07 8.56
N ASP A 287 -19.64 -2.77 8.75
CA ASP A 287 -20.68 -1.84 9.19
C ASP A 287 -21.26 -1.13 7.97
N TYR A 288 -22.50 -1.41 7.64
CA TYR A 288 -23.21 -0.80 6.52
C TYR A 288 -23.87 0.53 6.87
N GLY A 289 -23.68 1.05 8.09
CA GLY A 289 -24.32 2.27 8.57
C GLY A 289 -25.84 2.13 8.75
N GLU A 290 -26.47 3.18 9.29
CA GLU A 290 -27.92 3.19 9.57
C GLU A 290 -28.78 3.13 8.30
N ASP A 291 -28.28 3.69 7.20
CA ASP A 291 -28.97 3.74 5.91
C ASP A 291 -28.72 2.51 5.00
N GLY A 292 -27.86 1.58 5.44
CA GLY A 292 -27.48 0.38 4.69
C GLY A 292 -26.54 0.64 3.51
N ASN A 293 -26.09 1.89 3.28
CA ASN A 293 -25.24 2.27 2.17
C ASN A 293 -23.78 2.46 2.57
N GLY A 294 -23.42 2.25 3.84
CA GLY A 294 -22.07 2.41 4.36
C GLY A 294 -21.15 1.25 3.96
N PHE A 295 -19.86 1.46 4.19
CA PHE A 295 -18.85 0.42 4.28
C PHE A 295 -17.84 0.84 5.33
N GLY A 296 -17.98 0.30 6.53
CA GLY A 296 -17.06 0.51 7.64
C GLY A 296 -16.51 -0.83 8.14
N ILE A 297 -15.32 -0.83 8.70
CA ILE A 297 -14.72 -2.01 9.32
C ILE A 297 -14.78 -1.88 10.84
N ARG A 298 -15.29 -2.93 11.48
CA ARG A 298 -15.19 -3.09 12.93
C ARG A 298 -14.25 -4.25 13.24
N VAL A 299 -13.29 -4.02 14.11
CA VAL A 299 -12.38 -5.06 14.61
C VAL A 299 -12.65 -5.26 16.09
N ASN A 300 -12.91 -6.50 16.50
CA ASN A 300 -13.26 -6.87 17.88
C ASN A 300 -14.38 -5.98 18.49
N GLY A 301 -15.36 -5.63 17.65
CA GLY A 301 -16.50 -4.80 18.03
C GLY A 301 -16.28 -3.28 18.00
N LEU A 302 -15.03 -2.78 17.80
CA LEU A 302 -14.75 -1.35 17.69
C LEU A 302 -14.69 -0.88 16.23
N PRO A 303 -15.29 0.27 15.89
CA PRO A 303 -15.15 0.85 14.57
C PRO A 303 -13.73 1.34 14.33
N VAL A 304 -13.19 1.09 13.15
CA VAL A 304 -11.85 1.53 12.73
C VAL A 304 -11.98 2.43 11.51
N PHE A 305 -11.55 3.68 11.64
CA PHE A 305 -11.34 4.50 10.45
C PHE A 305 -10.13 3.98 9.67
N CYS A 306 -10.39 3.32 8.53
CA CYS A 306 -9.34 2.76 7.68
C CYS A 306 -8.61 3.88 6.95
N ARG A 307 -7.29 3.94 7.10
CA ARG A 307 -6.44 4.95 6.46
C ARG A 307 -5.12 4.35 6.01
N GLY A 308 -4.70 4.72 4.81
CA GLY A 308 -3.48 4.15 4.25
C GLY A 308 -3.33 4.44 2.78
N ALA A 309 -2.76 3.48 2.05
CA ALA A 309 -2.46 3.67 0.64
C ALA A 309 -2.55 2.35 -0.15
N VAL A 310 -2.56 2.49 -1.48
CA VAL A 310 -2.48 1.36 -2.40
C VAL A 310 -1.01 0.98 -2.59
N TRP A 311 -0.71 -0.29 -2.40
CA TRP A 311 0.59 -0.90 -2.65
C TRP A 311 0.79 -1.15 -4.14
N THR A 312 2.00 -0.91 -4.63
CA THR A 312 2.37 -1.26 -6.01
C THR A 312 3.24 -2.52 -6.06
N THR A 313 4.51 -2.41 -5.79
CA THR A 313 5.48 -3.47 -5.54
C THR A 313 6.75 -2.83 -4.97
N ALA A 314 7.56 -3.57 -4.26
CA ALA A 314 8.81 -3.06 -3.72
C ALA A 314 9.84 -2.73 -4.82
N ASP A 315 9.83 -3.46 -5.93
CA ASP A 315 10.69 -3.22 -7.11
C ASP A 315 10.08 -3.89 -8.35
N ILE A 316 9.77 -3.11 -9.38
CA ILE A 316 9.10 -3.62 -10.60
C ILE A 316 10.01 -4.50 -11.48
N VAL A 317 11.33 -4.37 -11.37
CA VAL A 317 12.30 -5.19 -12.12
C VAL A 317 12.43 -6.56 -11.47
N ARG A 318 12.61 -6.58 -10.14
CA ARG A 318 12.93 -7.80 -9.38
C ARG A 318 11.71 -8.57 -8.90
N LEU A 319 10.59 -7.87 -8.68
CA LEU A 319 9.39 -8.40 -8.00
C LEU A 319 9.75 -9.19 -6.74
N PRO A 320 10.47 -8.58 -5.80
CA PRO A 320 11.04 -9.27 -4.66
C PRO A 320 9.96 -9.79 -3.69
N GLY A 321 10.33 -10.70 -2.80
CA GLY A 321 9.37 -11.33 -1.91
C GLY A 321 9.91 -11.62 -0.51
N THR A 322 11.02 -10.99 -0.10
CA THR A 322 11.62 -11.24 1.21
C THR A 322 11.31 -10.14 2.22
N ARG A 323 11.45 -10.45 3.49
CA ARG A 323 11.24 -9.50 4.58
C ARG A 323 12.04 -8.19 4.43
N PRO A 324 13.35 -8.21 4.13
CA PRO A 324 14.13 -6.98 3.92
C PRO A 324 13.61 -6.09 2.79
N ASP A 325 12.95 -6.65 1.78
CA ASP A 325 12.39 -5.89 0.68
C ASP A 325 11.12 -5.15 1.07
N TYR A 326 10.29 -5.72 1.95
CA TYR A 326 9.00 -5.15 2.37
C TYR A 326 9.09 -4.23 3.58
N GLU A 327 9.94 -4.59 4.56
CA GLU A 327 9.98 -3.97 5.88
C GLU A 327 10.22 -2.45 5.84
N PRO A 328 11.10 -1.88 4.99
CA PRO A 328 11.31 -0.44 4.93
C PRO A 328 10.05 0.35 4.53
N TRP A 329 9.21 -0.21 3.68
CA TRP A 329 7.98 0.42 3.20
C TRP A 329 6.87 0.32 4.24
N LEU A 330 6.62 -0.87 4.76
CA LEU A 330 5.55 -1.13 5.74
C LEU A 330 5.80 -0.42 7.07
N ARG A 331 7.07 -0.32 7.51
CA ARG A 331 7.41 0.49 8.69
C ARG A 331 7.11 1.97 8.50
N LYS A 332 7.39 2.53 7.32
CA LYS A 332 7.04 3.92 7.02
C LYS A 332 5.53 4.12 6.93
N ALA A 333 4.78 3.14 6.43
CA ALA A 333 3.32 3.18 6.46
C ALA A 333 2.80 3.21 7.91
N ALA A 334 3.27 2.31 8.78
CA ALA A 334 2.91 2.30 10.20
C ALA A 334 3.33 3.59 10.92
N GLU A 335 4.55 4.09 10.66
CA GLU A 335 5.06 5.35 11.23
C GLU A 335 4.17 6.54 10.85
N ALA A 336 3.61 6.56 9.64
CA ALA A 336 2.66 7.57 9.21
C ALA A 336 1.24 7.40 9.82
N GLY A 337 1.02 6.40 10.69
CA GLY A 337 -0.29 6.11 11.27
C GLY A 337 -1.25 5.40 10.31
N MET A 338 -0.75 4.85 9.21
CA MET A 338 -1.55 4.03 8.28
C MET A 338 -1.85 2.68 8.90
N ASN A 339 -3.11 2.29 8.91
CA ASN A 339 -3.57 1.03 9.46
C ASN A 339 -4.12 0.06 8.42
N MET A 340 -4.13 0.44 7.12
CA MET A 340 -4.55 -0.43 6.03
C MET A 340 -3.71 -0.21 4.78
N ILE A 341 -3.35 -1.30 4.11
CA ILE A 341 -2.71 -1.31 2.79
C ILE A 341 -3.57 -2.12 1.83
N ARG A 342 -3.82 -1.60 0.61
CA ARG A 342 -4.52 -2.32 -0.44
C ARG A 342 -3.57 -2.77 -1.53
N ILE A 343 -3.62 -4.06 -1.87
CA ILE A 343 -2.98 -4.62 -3.06
C ILE A 343 -4.04 -4.74 -4.14
N GLY A 344 -3.98 -3.84 -5.14
CA GLY A 344 -4.98 -3.73 -6.20
C GLY A 344 -4.85 -4.82 -7.28
N GLY A 345 -5.92 -5.05 -8.03
CA GLY A 345 -5.99 -6.12 -9.04
C GLY A 345 -5.07 -5.97 -10.25
N THR A 346 -4.40 -4.82 -10.40
CA THR A 346 -3.38 -4.57 -11.44
C THR A 346 -1.96 -5.00 -11.03
N MET A 347 -1.76 -5.37 -9.76
CA MET A 347 -0.46 -5.64 -9.16
C MET A 347 -0.10 -7.16 -9.23
N ALA A 348 0.46 -7.69 -8.17
CA ALA A 348 0.73 -9.11 -7.99
C ALA A 348 0.39 -9.53 -6.55
N TYR A 349 0.09 -10.82 -6.34
CA TYR A 349 -0.01 -11.35 -4.97
C TYR A 349 1.36 -11.29 -4.30
N GLU A 350 1.43 -10.69 -3.11
CA GLU A 350 2.67 -10.67 -2.34
C GLU A 350 2.90 -11.98 -1.58
N THR A 351 4.13 -12.20 -1.15
CA THR A 351 4.50 -13.44 -0.44
C THR A 351 3.95 -13.48 0.98
N PRO A 352 3.90 -14.65 1.65
CA PRO A 352 3.53 -14.74 3.06
C PRO A 352 4.34 -13.84 4.00
N GLU A 353 5.57 -13.47 3.63
CA GLU A 353 6.41 -12.55 4.40
C GLU A 353 5.82 -11.13 4.51
N PHE A 354 5.14 -10.66 3.44
CA PHE A 354 4.42 -9.39 3.45
C PHE A 354 3.32 -9.40 4.52
N PHE A 355 2.53 -10.47 4.56
CA PHE A 355 1.44 -10.63 5.52
C PHE A 355 1.97 -10.82 6.94
N THR A 356 3.05 -11.59 7.12
CA THR A 356 3.73 -11.74 8.42
C THR A 356 4.17 -10.38 8.98
N LEU A 357 4.72 -9.50 8.14
CA LEU A 357 5.08 -8.14 8.55
C LEU A 357 3.86 -7.28 8.88
N CYS A 358 2.79 -7.37 8.08
CA CYS A 358 1.54 -6.67 8.37
C CYS A 358 0.92 -7.16 9.69
N ASP A 359 0.96 -8.46 9.96
CA ASP A 359 0.52 -9.07 11.22
C ASP A 359 1.29 -8.50 12.42
N GLU A 360 2.61 -8.41 12.32
CA GLU A 360 3.50 -7.87 13.36
C GLU A 360 3.33 -6.37 13.58
N LEU A 361 3.17 -5.62 12.49
CA LEU A 361 3.04 -4.16 12.53
C LEU A 361 1.60 -3.70 12.85
N GLY A 362 0.63 -4.61 12.86
CA GLY A 362 -0.78 -4.26 13.05
C GLY A 362 -1.35 -3.47 11.88
N ILE A 363 -0.98 -3.82 10.67
CA ILE A 363 -1.50 -3.21 9.43
C ILE A 363 -2.51 -4.17 8.81
N MET A 364 -3.74 -3.71 8.63
CA MET A 364 -4.78 -4.44 7.90
C MET A 364 -4.45 -4.50 6.40
N VAL A 365 -4.79 -5.61 5.75
CA VAL A 365 -4.58 -5.79 4.32
C VAL A 365 -5.91 -5.97 3.61
N TRP A 366 -6.11 -5.18 2.56
CA TRP A 366 -7.13 -5.34 1.55
C TRP A 366 -6.46 -5.94 0.31
N GLN A 367 -6.85 -7.14 -0.08
CA GLN A 367 -6.31 -7.85 -1.24
C GLN A 367 -7.35 -7.98 -2.34
N ASP A 368 -7.06 -7.49 -3.54
CA ASP A 368 -7.87 -7.81 -4.73
C ASP A 368 -7.40 -9.14 -5.35
N ALA A 369 -8.31 -9.89 -5.95
CA ALA A 369 -7.93 -10.87 -6.96
C ALA A 369 -7.21 -10.17 -8.11
N MET A 370 -6.22 -10.81 -8.73
CA MET A 370 -5.45 -10.20 -9.83
C MET A 370 -6.30 -10.11 -11.10
N LEU A 371 -7.38 -9.33 -10.99
CA LEU A 371 -8.37 -9.05 -12.02
C LEU A 371 -8.63 -7.55 -12.04
N ALA A 372 -8.42 -6.89 -13.18
CA ALA A 372 -8.59 -5.44 -13.28
C ALA A 372 -9.09 -5.01 -14.66
N ASN A 373 -10.01 -4.07 -14.68
CA ASN A 373 -10.48 -3.31 -15.85
C ASN A 373 -11.06 -4.13 -17.02
N PHE A 374 -10.59 -5.36 -17.25
CA PHE A 374 -10.99 -6.17 -18.39
C PHE A 374 -12.36 -6.86 -18.22
N ASP A 375 -12.96 -7.19 -19.37
CA ASP A 375 -14.04 -8.16 -19.47
C ASP A 375 -13.45 -9.57 -19.60
N TYR A 376 -13.24 -10.22 -18.46
CA TYR A 376 -12.71 -11.60 -18.44
C TYR A 376 -13.75 -12.61 -18.95
N PRO A 377 -13.36 -13.59 -19.78
CA PRO A 377 -14.29 -14.60 -20.29
C PRO A 377 -14.58 -15.68 -19.24
N ALA A 378 -15.39 -15.38 -18.24
CA ALA A 378 -15.74 -16.28 -17.13
C ALA A 378 -16.38 -17.62 -17.57
N LYS A 379 -16.81 -17.75 -18.83
CA LYS A 379 -17.31 -19.00 -19.42
C LYS A 379 -16.20 -19.92 -19.96
N ASP A 380 -14.97 -19.42 -20.02
CA ASP A 380 -13.79 -20.22 -20.30
C ASP A 380 -13.44 -20.98 -19.01
N GLU A 381 -13.76 -22.27 -18.99
CA GLU A 381 -13.59 -23.12 -17.80
C GLU A 381 -12.12 -23.22 -17.38
N ALA A 382 -11.18 -23.26 -18.31
CA ALA A 382 -9.75 -23.34 -18.01
C ALA A 382 -9.27 -22.06 -17.32
N LEU A 383 -9.64 -20.88 -17.85
CA LEU A 383 -9.29 -19.59 -17.23
C LEU A 383 -9.94 -19.45 -15.84
N SER A 384 -11.20 -19.82 -15.70
CA SER A 384 -11.91 -19.75 -14.42
C SER A 384 -11.28 -20.69 -13.40
N GLN A 385 -10.86 -21.89 -13.81
CA GLN A 385 -10.17 -22.83 -12.93
C GLN A 385 -8.81 -22.30 -12.47
N HIS A 386 -8.04 -21.66 -13.34
CA HIS A 386 -6.79 -20.97 -12.96
C HIS A 386 -7.05 -19.91 -11.89
N ILE A 387 -8.08 -19.06 -12.07
CA ILE A 387 -8.44 -18.02 -11.09
C ILE A 387 -8.85 -18.63 -9.74
N VAL A 388 -9.67 -19.69 -9.74
CA VAL A 388 -10.06 -20.40 -8.51
C VAL A 388 -8.83 -21.00 -7.82
N THR A 389 -7.92 -21.61 -8.57
CA THR A 389 -6.72 -22.25 -8.02
C THR A 389 -5.80 -21.21 -7.37
N GLU A 390 -5.47 -20.12 -8.08
CA GLU A 390 -4.59 -19.08 -7.54
C GLU A 390 -5.17 -18.42 -6.29
N VAL A 391 -6.49 -18.09 -6.29
CA VAL A 391 -7.15 -17.49 -5.13
C VAL A 391 -7.20 -18.46 -3.95
N SER A 392 -7.53 -19.74 -4.21
CA SER A 392 -7.52 -20.78 -3.15
C SER A 392 -6.13 -20.92 -2.52
N GLN A 393 -5.08 -20.98 -3.32
CA GLN A 393 -3.70 -21.10 -2.85
C GLN A 393 -3.24 -19.85 -2.06
N PHE A 394 -3.63 -18.65 -2.52
CA PHE A 394 -3.38 -17.40 -1.81
C PHE A 394 -4.07 -17.37 -0.44
N LEU A 395 -5.36 -17.71 -0.37
CA LEU A 395 -6.12 -17.75 0.89
C LEU A 395 -5.61 -18.82 1.85
N GLU A 396 -5.16 -19.96 1.33
CA GLU A 396 -4.49 -20.99 2.13
C GLU A 396 -3.14 -20.52 2.68
N ALA A 397 -2.34 -19.83 1.87
CA ALA A 397 -1.04 -19.30 2.31
C ALA A 397 -1.18 -18.26 3.43
N THR A 398 -2.26 -17.49 3.42
CA THR A 398 -2.56 -16.44 4.42
C THR A 398 -3.49 -16.89 5.54
N ALA A 399 -3.79 -18.21 5.68
CA ALA A 399 -4.81 -18.71 6.60
C ALA A 399 -4.55 -18.44 8.10
N LEU A 400 -3.31 -18.17 8.49
CA LEU A 400 -2.92 -17.79 9.86
C LEU A 400 -2.74 -16.26 10.03
N SER A 401 -2.83 -15.47 8.95
CA SER A 401 -2.58 -14.03 8.98
C SER A 401 -3.83 -13.25 9.38
N PRO A 402 -3.88 -12.64 10.57
CA PRO A 402 -5.00 -11.81 11.01
C PRO A 402 -5.11 -10.51 10.23
N SER A 403 -4.05 -10.05 9.58
CA SER A 403 -4.01 -8.80 8.82
C SER A 403 -4.90 -8.82 7.58
N LEU A 404 -5.15 -9.97 6.95
CA LEU A 404 -6.05 -10.06 5.80
C LEU A 404 -7.50 -9.82 6.25
N ILE A 405 -8.00 -8.58 6.04
CA ILE A 405 -9.33 -8.14 6.50
C ILE A 405 -10.35 -8.15 5.38
N VAL A 406 -9.96 -7.75 4.15
CA VAL A 406 -10.85 -7.67 2.99
C VAL A 406 -10.21 -8.43 1.82
N PHE A 407 -11.02 -9.26 1.18
CA PHE A 407 -10.73 -9.84 -0.14
C PHE A 407 -11.72 -9.29 -1.17
N CYS A 408 -11.19 -8.71 -2.26
CA CYS A 408 -11.98 -8.10 -3.32
C CYS A 408 -11.90 -8.89 -4.61
N GLY A 409 -13.02 -9.09 -5.29
CA GLY A 409 -13.12 -9.87 -6.52
C GLY A 409 -12.43 -9.24 -7.74
N GLY A 410 -12.01 -7.98 -7.65
CA GLY A 410 -11.22 -7.30 -8.68
C GLY A 410 -11.39 -5.79 -8.70
N SER A 411 -10.58 -5.12 -9.52
CA SER A 411 -10.50 -3.67 -9.63
C SER A 411 -11.15 -3.16 -10.92
N GLU A 412 -12.04 -2.17 -10.79
CA GLU A 412 -12.60 -1.33 -11.86
C GLU A 412 -13.33 -2.05 -13.02
N MET A 413 -13.57 -3.35 -12.93
CA MET A 413 -14.30 -4.08 -13.98
C MET A 413 -15.75 -3.59 -14.10
N TYR A 414 -16.43 -3.37 -12.97
CA TYR A 414 -17.83 -2.92 -12.95
C TYR A 414 -17.97 -1.52 -13.55
N GLN A 415 -17.10 -0.59 -13.16
CA GLN A 415 -17.18 0.78 -13.69
C GLN A 415 -16.92 0.85 -15.20
N GLN A 416 -16.04 0.01 -15.76
CA GLN A 416 -15.80 -0.01 -17.20
C GLN A 416 -17.08 -0.36 -17.99
N GLY A 417 -17.81 -1.39 -17.56
CA GLY A 417 -19.08 -1.77 -18.19
C GLY A 417 -20.20 -0.74 -17.96
N ALA A 418 -20.30 -0.25 -16.71
CA ALA A 418 -21.34 0.73 -16.33
C ALA A 418 -21.17 2.08 -17.04
N MET A 419 -19.95 2.59 -17.22
CA MET A 419 -19.63 3.81 -17.96
C MET A 419 -20.03 3.74 -19.44
N LEU A 420 -20.08 2.54 -20.02
CA LEU A 420 -20.58 2.31 -21.37
C LEU A 420 -22.11 2.17 -21.44
N GLY A 421 -22.81 2.34 -20.31
CA GLY A 421 -24.27 2.19 -20.26
C GLY A 421 -24.75 0.75 -20.42
N LEU A 422 -23.89 -0.23 -20.20
CA LEU A 422 -24.27 -1.64 -20.27
C LEU A 422 -25.18 -2.00 -19.08
N PRO A 423 -26.16 -2.91 -19.28
CA PRO A 423 -27.00 -3.40 -18.19
C PRO A 423 -26.18 -4.05 -17.06
N GLU A 424 -26.70 -3.97 -15.84
CA GLU A 424 -26.06 -4.50 -14.63
C GLU A 424 -25.67 -5.97 -14.76
N GLN A 425 -26.55 -6.80 -15.33
CA GLN A 425 -26.30 -8.24 -15.58
C GLN A 425 -25.12 -8.51 -16.54
N ILE A 426 -24.66 -7.49 -17.25
CA ILE A 426 -23.54 -7.58 -18.18
C ILE A 426 -22.21 -7.32 -17.46
N TRP A 427 -22.13 -6.28 -16.60
CA TRP A 427 -20.89 -5.93 -15.93
C TRP A 427 -20.71 -6.59 -14.56
N LYS A 428 -21.80 -7.02 -13.88
CA LYS A 428 -21.72 -8.00 -12.79
C LYS A 428 -21.57 -9.39 -13.38
N GLY A 429 -20.53 -10.11 -13.01
CA GLY A 429 -20.18 -11.40 -13.58
C GLY A 429 -20.23 -12.54 -12.56
N THR A 430 -20.47 -13.76 -13.02
CA THR A 430 -20.48 -14.98 -12.18
C THR A 430 -19.19 -15.15 -11.38
N LEU A 431 -18.07 -14.74 -11.95
CA LEU A 431 -16.75 -14.86 -11.32
C LEU A 431 -16.69 -14.09 -9.98
N THR A 432 -17.12 -12.83 -9.99
CA THR A 432 -17.04 -11.94 -8.81
C THR A 432 -18.30 -12.03 -7.91
N GLU A 433 -19.45 -12.43 -8.45
CA GLU A 433 -20.70 -12.47 -7.67
C GLU A 433 -21.00 -13.87 -7.07
N THR A 434 -20.39 -14.93 -7.61
CA THR A 434 -20.69 -16.30 -7.17
C THR A 434 -19.42 -17.09 -6.84
N ILE A 435 -18.49 -17.23 -7.79
CA ILE A 435 -17.36 -18.16 -7.66
C ILE A 435 -16.38 -17.70 -6.56
N LEU A 436 -15.90 -16.46 -6.64
CA LEU A 436 -14.90 -15.97 -5.68
C LEU A 436 -15.43 -15.82 -4.24
N PRO A 437 -16.68 -15.35 -3.98
CA PRO A 437 -17.22 -15.37 -2.62
C PRO A 437 -17.41 -16.78 -2.06
N GLU A 438 -17.73 -17.79 -2.89
CA GLU A 438 -17.77 -19.18 -2.44
C GLU A 438 -16.39 -19.68 -2.00
N VAL A 439 -15.34 -19.40 -2.79
CA VAL A 439 -13.96 -19.73 -2.46
C VAL A 439 -13.53 -19.04 -1.15
N LEU A 440 -13.85 -17.74 -0.97
CA LEU A 440 -13.52 -17.04 0.26
C LEU A 440 -14.23 -17.63 1.47
N THR A 441 -15.53 -17.90 1.34
CA THR A 441 -16.34 -18.49 2.42
C THR A 441 -15.79 -19.84 2.87
N GLU A 442 -15.27 -20.64 1.94
CA GLU A 442 -14.64 -21.93 2.25
C GLU A 442 -13.30 -21.76 2.97
N LYS A 443 -12.43 -20.87 2.46
CA LYS A 443 -11.03 -20.78 2.89
C LYS A 443 -10.82 -19.76 4.02
N ARG A 444 -11.49 -18.59 3.98
CA ARG A 444 -11.31 -17.44 4.89
C ARG A 444 -12.64 -16.76 5.23
N PRO A 445 -13.57 -17.46 5.89
CA PRO A 445 -14.88 -16.89 6.27
C PRO A 445 -14.77 -15.72 7.26
N ASP A 446 -13.59 -15.53 7.83
CA ASP A 446 -13.21 -14.44 8.76
C ASP A 446 -12.83 -13.12 8.07
N ALA A 447 -12.75 -13.08 6.73
CA ALA A 447 -12.48 -11.88 5.95
C ALA A 447 -13.73 -11.37 5.22
N ALA A 448 -13.85 -10.05 5.05
CA ALA A 448 -14.93 -9.45 4.26
C ALA A 448 -14.75 -9.70 2.77
N TYR A 449 -15.87 -9.87 2.07
CA TYR A 449 -15.86 -9.90 0.60
C TYR A 449 -16.40 -8.61 0.01
N VAL A 450 -15.69 -8.08 -1.00
CA VAL A 450 -16.13 -6.98 -1.85
C VAL A 450 -16.11 -7.47 -3.30
N ALA A 451 -17.25 -7.47 -3.98
CA ALA A 451 -17.32 -8.06 -5.32
C ALA A 451 -16.44 -7.37 -6.35
N ASN A 452 -16.35 -6.05 -6.26
CA ASN A 452 -15.48 -5.23 -7.12
C ASN A 452 -15.15 -3.89 -6.45
N SER A 453 -14.02 -3.31 -6.73
CA SER A 453 -13.64 -1.97 -6.30
C SER A 453 -13.53 -1.06 -7.54
N PRO A 454 -14.39 -0.03 -7.72
CA PRO A 454 -15.51 0.31 -6.83
C PRO A 454 -16.75 -0.57 -7.01
N SER A 455 -17.59 -0.58 -5.95
CA SER A 455 -18.92 -1.23 -5.97
C SER A 455 -19.80 -0.65 -4.85
N GLY A 456 -21.12 -0.84 -4.96
CA GLY A 456 -22.06 -0.42 -3.93
C GLY A 456 -23.28 0.24 -4.54
N GLY A 457 -23.50 1.43 -4.78
CA GLY A 457 -24.73 2.08 -5.22
C GLY A 457 -25.33 1.58 -6.53
N ALA A 458 -26.29 2.32 -7.06
CA ALA A 458 -26.94 2.01 -8.33
C ALA A 458 -25.94 1.98 -9.50
N LEU A 459 -24.87 2.75 -9.41
CA LEU A 459 -23.73 2.70 -10.33
C LEU A 459 -22.43 2.64 -9.52
N PRO A 460 -21.46 1.80 -9.91
CA PRO A 460 -20.28 1.49 -9.09
C PRO A 460 -19.37 2.70 -8.84
N PHE A 461 -19.46 3.74 -9.66
CA PHE A 461 -18.64 4.96 -9.51
C PHE A 461 -19.29 6.06 -8.64
N PHE A 462 -20.47 5.83 -8.06
CA PHE A 462 -21.05 6.76 -7.09
C PHE A 462 -20.36 6.61 -5.73
N PRO A 463 -19.79 7.67 -5.14
CA PRO A 463 -19.03 7.58 -3.91
C PRO A 463 -19.88 7.40 -2.65
N ASN A 464 -21.19 7.73 -2.72
CA ASN A 464 -22.12 7.80 -1.59
C ASN A 464 -22.75 6.46 -1.21
N ALA A 465 -22.24 5.33 -1.73
CA ALA A 465 -22.68 4.01 -1.34
C ALA A 465 -21.54 2.99 -1.47
N GLY A 466 -21.37 2.14 -0.44
CA GLY A 466 -20.38 1.06 -0.42
C GLY A 466 -18.95 1.54 -0.59
N VAL A 467 -18.24 0.91 -1.52
CA VAL A 467 -16.84 1.17 -1.82
C VAL A 467 -16.72 2.01 -3.09
N GLY A 468 -16.06 3.16 -2.99
CA GLY A 468 -15.81 4.08 -4.10
C GLY A 468 -14.33 4.17 -4.49
N HIS A 469 -14.07 4.69 -5.71
CA HIS A 469 -12.82 5.32 -6.09
C HIS A 469 -13.08 6.82 -6.22
N TYR A 470 -12.49 7.61 -5.32
CA TYR A 470 -12.79 9.03 -5.23
C TYR A 470 -11.65 9.88 -5.76
N TYR A 471 -11.89 10.49 -6.89
CA TYR A 471 -10.98 11.42 -7.55
C TYR A 471 -11.57 12.80 -7.79
N GLY A 472 -12.66 13.16 -7.09
CA GLY A 472 -13.28 14.48 -7.15
C GLY A 472 -12.26 15.56 -6.83
N VAL A 473 -11.72 15.57 -5.61
CA VAL A 473 -10.48 16.26 -5.28
C VAL A 473 -9.34 15.43 -5.83
N GLY A 474 -8.67 15.92 -6.85
CA GLY A 474 -7.68 15.16 -7.62
C GLY A 474 -7.96 15.25 -9.12
N ALA A 475 -7.99 14.14 -9.84
CA ALA A 475 -8.06 14.07 -11.30
C ALA A 475 -9.27 14.80 -11.92
N TYR A 476 -10.38 14.95 -11.21
CA TYR A 476 -11.53 15.72 -11.67
C TYR A 476 -11.49 17.21 -11.32
N CYS A 477 -10.40 17.72 -10.73
CA CYS A 477 -10.17 19.12 -10.40
C CYS A 477 -11.33 19.80 -9.64
N ARG A 478 -12.04 19.04 -8.79
CA ARG A 478 -13.10 19.59 -7.94
C ARG A 478 -12.50 20.42 -6.80
N PRO A 479 -13.22 21.44 -6.31
CA PRO A 479 -12.75 22.21 -5.15
C PRO A 479 -12.73 21.34 -3.90
N LEU A 480 -11.98 21.74 -2.85
CA LEU A 480 -11.77 20.96 -1.64
C LEU A 480 -13.07 20.56 -0.93
N GLU A 481 -14.12 21.43 -1.00
CA GLU A 481 -15.44 21.17 -0.42
C GLU A 481 -16.16 19.97 -1.08
N ASP A 482 -15.71 19.53 -2.26
CA ASP A 482 -16.26 18.34 -2.90
C ASP A 482 -16.04 17.07 -2.05
N ALA A 483 -14.95 17.02 -1.27
CA ALA A 483 -14.70 15.94 -0.33
C ALA A 483 -15.86 15.70 0.65
N ARG A 484 -16.52 16.81 1.08
CA ARG A 484 -17.72 16.78 1.91
C ARG A 484 -18.97 16.45 1.10
N ARG A 485 -19.13 17.11 -0.05
CA ARG A 485 -20.35 17.03 -0.88
C ARG A 485 -20.56 15.67 -1.52
N ALA A 486 -19.48 14.94 -1.77
CA ALA A 486 -19.52 13.61 -2.34
C ALA A 486 -20.17 12.56 -1.43
N ASP A 487 -20.34 12.86 -0.13
CA ASP A 487 -20.90 11.94 0.86
C ASP A 487 -20.23 10.56 0.81
N LEU A 488 -18.90 10.56 0.65
CA LEU A 488 -18.10 9.35 0.48
C LEU A 488 -18.30 8.38 1.64
N ARG A 489 -18.48 7.08 1.33
CA ARG A 489 -18.60 6.03 2.35
C ARG A 489 -17.26 5.35 2.64
N PHE A 490 -16.55 4.95 1.61
CA PHE A 490 -15.20 4.38 1.69
C PHE A 490 -14.49 4.59 0.35
N ALA A 491 -13.27 5.13 0.37
CA ALA A 491 -12.45 5.23 -0.84
C ALA A 491 -11.37 4.15 -0.84
N ALA A 492 -11.52 3.12 -1.68
CA ALA A 492 -10.45 2.16 -1.90
C ALA A 492 -9.29 2.74 -2.73
N GLU A 493 -9.54 3.86 -3.42
CA GLU A 493 -8.56 4.71 -4.09
C GLU A 493 -8.96 6.17 -4.01
N CYS A 494 -7.98 7.07 -3.80
CA CYS A 494 -8.20 8.51 -3.81
C CYS A 494 -6.91 9.30 -4.01
N LEU A 495 -7.01 10.59 -4.29
CA LEU A 495 -5.95 11.59 -4.18
C LEU A 495 -4.69 11.25 -4.99
N ALA A 496 -4.85 10.93 -6.27
CA ALA A 496 -3.74 10.75 -7.19
C ALA A 496 -3.19 12.12 -7.65
N PHE A 497 -1.94 12.41 -7.30
CA PHE A 497 -1.21 13.60 -7.72
C PHE A 497 0.19 13.23 -8.19
N ALA A 498 0.80 14.04 -9.08
CA ALA A 498 2.22 13.97 -9.36
C ALA A 498 2.99 14.60 -8.18
N ASN A 499 3.26 13.80 -7.15
CA ASN A 499 3.96 14.22 -5.94
C ASN A 499 5.45 14.36 -6.21
N ILE A 500 6.01 15.54 -5.97
CA ILE A 500 7.42 15.82 -6.23
C ILE A 500 8.28 15.26 -5.09
N PRO A 501 9.32 14.44 -5.38
CA PRO A 501 10.26 13.99 -4.36
C PRO A 501 11.14 15.15 -3.83
N GLU A 502 11.84 14.91 -2.73
CA GLU A 502 12.80 15.86 -2.18
C GLU A 502 13.93 16.14 -3.19
N GLN A 503 14.55 17.30 -3.07
CA GLN A 503 15.53 17.78 -4.04
C GLN A 503 16.72 16.82 -4.20
N GLU A 504 17.16 16.21 -3.12
CA GLU A 504 18.26 15.24 -3.16
C GLU A 504 17.97 14.02 -4.05
N THR A 505 16.75 13.52 -4.04
CA THR A 505 16.34 12.42 -4.94
C THR A 505 16.37 12.88 -6.40
N LEU A 506 15.90 14.10 -6.68
CA LEU A 506 15.94 14.66 -8.03
C LEU A 506 17.38 14.85 -8.52
N ASP A 507 18.24 15.45 -7.71
CA ASP A 507 19.63 15.72 -8.07
C ASP A 507 20.42 14.44 -8.37
N ARG A 508 20.15 13.38 -7.61
CA ARG A 508 20.86 12.11 -7.72
C ARG A 508 20.33 11.20 -8.83
N HIS A 509 19.00 11.17 -9.04
CA HIS A 509 18.34 10.16 -9.87
C HIS A 509 17.58 10.71 -11.08
N LEU A 510 17.24 11.98 -11.09
CA LEU A 510 16.57 12.65 -12.20
C LEU A 510 17.10 14.09 -12.34
N PRO A 511 18.36 14.31 -12.70
CA PRO A 511 18.92 15.65 -12.91
C PRO A 511 18.36 16.27 -14.20
N ALA A 512 17.07 16.53 -14.21
CA ALA A 512 16.29 17.04 -15.32
C ALA A 512 15.47 18.23 -14.83
N LEU A 513 15.40 19.26 -15.67
CA LEU A 513 14.59 20.42 -15.36
C LEU A 513 13.10 20.06 -15.46
N ALA A 514 12.29 20.53 -14.51
CA ALA A 514 10.83 20.38 -14.58
C ALA A 514 10.21 21.10 -15.79
N VAL A 515 10.96 22.02 -16.42
CA VAL A 515 10.56 22.81 -17.57
C VAL A 515 10.98 22.11 -18.87
N HIS A 516 10.01 21.50 -19.55
CA HIS A 516 10.14 20.94 -20.90
C HIS A 516 11.23 19.86 -21.11
N ASP A 517 11.77 19.26 -20.04
CA ASP A 517 12.69 18.13 -20.18
C ASP A 517 11.90 16.84 -20.45
N PRO A 518 12.14 16.15 -21.58
CA PRO A 518 11.43 14.90 -21.89
C PRO A 518 11.61 13.82 -20.83
N ARG A 519 12.77 13.80 -20.13
CA ARG A 519 13.05 12.82 -19.06
C ARG A 519 12.14 13.04 -17.85
N TRP A 520 11.80 14.28 -17.53
CA TRP A 520 10.85 14.63 -16.49
C TRP A 520 9.44 14.12 -16.85
N LYS A 521 8.97 14.47 -18.05
CA LYS A 521 7.64 14.09 -18.54
C LYS A 521 7.46 12.57 -18.73
N ALA A 522 8.53 11.86 -19.09
CA ALA A 522 8.50 10.40 -19.21
C ALA A 522 8.26 9.67 -17.86
N ARG A 523 8.50 10.35 -16.73
CA ARG A 523 8.33 9.81 -15.37
C ARG A 523 7.17 10.45 -14.62
N THR A 524 6.38 11.28 -15.29
CA THR A 524 5.13 11.85 -14.75
C THR A 524 3.97 10.95 -15.18
N PRO A 525 3.13 10.47 -14.25
CA PRO A 525 1.99 9.62 -14.58
C PRO A 525 1.01 10.32 -15.51
N ARG A 526 0.46 9.56 -16.47
CA ARG A 526 -0.52 10.04 -17.44
C ARG A 526 -1.43 8.90 -17.91
N ASP A 527 -2.71 9.20 -18.10
CA ASP A 527 -3.62 8.28 -18.74
C ASP A 527 -3.30 8.16 -20.24
N ARG A 528 -3.35 6.94 -20.74
CA ARG A 528 -3.08 6.66 -22.15
C ARG A 528 -4.05 7.42 -23.04
N GLY A 529 -3.49 8.25 -23.95
CA GLY A 529 -4.27 9.07 -24.89
C GLY A 529 -4.83 10.37 -24.30
N ALA A 530 -4.58 10.67 -23.00
CA ALA A 530 -4.94 11.95 -22.43
C ALA A 530 -4.03 13.07 -22.95
N SER A 531 -4.60 14.26 -23.12
CA SER A 531 -3.85 15.49 -23.45
C SER A 531 -3.25 16.16 -22.21
N TRP A 532 -3.52 15.65 -21.02
CA TRP A 532 -3.08 16.12 -19.71
C TRP A 532 -2.34 15.02 -18.96
N ASP A 533 -1.58 15.39 -17.93
CA ASP A 533 -0.93 14.48 -17.00
C ASP A 533 -1.21 14.89 -15.54
N PHE A 534 -0.74 14.08 -14.56
CA PHE A 534 -1.03 14.35 -13.16
C PHE A 534 -0.25 15.55 -12.59
N GLU A 535 0.67 16.12 -13.35
CA GLU A 535 1.29 17.40 -13.07
C GLU A 535 0.30 18.55 -13.29
N ASP A 536 -0.52 18.50 -14.38
CA ASP A 536 -1.58 19.47 -14.65
C ASP A 536 -2.63 19.49 -13.53
N ILE A 537 -2.92 18.31 -12.94
CA ILE A 537 -3.83 18.20 -11.79
C ILE A 537 -3.24 18.91 -10.56
N ARG A 538 -1.97 18.69 -10.26
CA ARG A 538 -1.26 19.37 -9.17
C ARG A 538 -1.24 20.89 -9.40
N ASP A 539 -0.93 21.32 -10.61
CA ASP A 539 -0.82 22.73 -10.98
C ASP A 539 -2.18 23.44 -10.91
N HIS A 540 -3.30 22.72 -11.16
CA HIS A 540 -4.63 23.25 -10.89
C HIS A 540 -4.80 23.66 -9.41
N TYR A 541 -4.42 22.79 -8.46
CA TYR A 541 -4.52 23.11 -7.03
C TYR A 541 -3.46 24.13 -6.59
N LEU A 542 -2.28 24.15 -7.24
CA LEU A 542 -1.28 25.18 -7.01
C LEU A 542 -1.83 26.57 -7.33
N LYS A 543 -2.50 26.71 -8.48
CA LYS A 543 -3.21 27.94 -8.84
C LYS A 543 -4.32 28.27 -7.85
N LEU A 544 -5.14 27.28 -7.49
CA LEU A 544 -6.31 27.47 -6.63
C LEU A 544 -5.91 27.93 -5.22
N LEU A 545 -4.91 27.33 -4.60
CA LEU A 545 -4.56 27.57 -3.19
C LEU A 545 -3.55 28.69 -2.99
N TYR A 546 -2.63 28.89 -3.94
CA TYR A 546 -1.55 29.88 -3.82
C TYR A 546 -1.75 31.10 -4.70
N ASP A 547 -2.79 31.17 -5.55
CA ASP A 547 -3.05 32.28 -6.46
C ASP A 547 -1.80 32.66 -7.30
N VAL A 548 -1.20 31.64 -7.93
CA VAL A 548 -0.04 31.77 -8.81
C VAL A 548 -0.37 31.20 -10.18
N GLU A 549 0.36 31.64 -11.22
CA GLU A 549 0.30 31.03 -12.56
C GLU A 549 1.43 30.01 -12.67
N PRO A 550 1.14 28.68 -12.60
CA PRO A 550 2.17 27.64 -12.54
C PRO A 550 3.15 27.68 -13.72
N ASP A 551 2.66 27.92 -14.94
CA ASP A 551 3.49 27.99 -16.14
C ASP A 551 4.47 29.17 -16.12
N VAL A 552 4.10 30.28 -15.50
CA VAL A 552 4.97 31.44 -15.31
C VAL A 552 5.99 31.16 -14.24
N LEU A 553 5.53 30.71 -13.05
CA LEU A 553 6.39 30.41 -11.91
C LEU A 553 7.46 29.36 -12.26
N ARG A 554 7.05 28.28 -12.95
CA ARG A 554 7.95 27.22 -13.40
C ARG A 554 9.14 27.74 -14.22
N ARG A 555 8.93 28.78 -15.05
CA ARG A 555 9.96 29.38 -15.92
C ARG A 555 10.78 30.44 -15.20
N GLU A 556 10.17 31.24 -14.34
CA GLU A 556 10.82 32.36 -13.67
C GLU A 556 11.60 31.94 -12.41
N ASP A 557 11.03 31.01 -11.64
CA ASP A 557 11.63 30.47 -10.42
C ASP A 557 11.25 28.97 -10.26
N GLY A 558 12.02 28.11 -10.94
CA GLY A 558 11.81 26.68 -10.90
C GLY A 558 11.99 26.06 -9.51
N GLY A 559 12.83 26.64 -8.65
CA GLY A 559 13.00 26.18 -7.26
C GLY A 559 11.74 26.42 -6.43
N LEU A 560 11.23 27.64 -6.44
CA LEU A 560 10.00 27.99 -5.75
C LEU A 560 8.79 27.22 -6.30
N TYR A 561 8.76 26.99 -7.62
CA TYR A 561 7.71 26.16 -8.23
C TYR A 561 7.71 24.74 -7.65
N LEU A 562 8.89 24.10 -7.52
CA LEU A 562 8.99 22.76 -6.95
C LEU A 562 8.58 22.74 -5.47
N ASP A 563 9.00 23.73 -4.69
CA ASP A 563 8.66 23.81 -3.26
C ASP A 563 7.17 24.07 -3.05
N MET A 564 6.56 24.98 -3.81
CA MET A 564 5.11 25.18 -3.78
C MET A 564 4.33 23.95 -4.25
N SER A 565 4.87 23.23 -5.23
CA SER A 565 4.27 21.97 -5.73
C SER A 565 4.32 20.85 -4.68
N ARG A 566 5.39 20.77 -3.86
CA ARG A 566 5.48 19.85 -2.71
C ARG A 566 4.48 20.25 -1.62
N ALA A 567 4.39 21.54 -1.32
CA ALA A 567 3.48 22.05 -0.30
C ALA A 567 2.01 21.84 -0.66
N VAL A 568 1.59 22.14 -1.90
CA VAL A 568 0.19 22.09 -2.30
C VAL A 568 -0.41 20.69 -2.25
N THR A 569 0.30 19.65 -2.69
CA THR A 569 -0.24 18.29 -2.62
C THR A 569 -0.37 17.81 -1.18
N ALA A 570 0.58 18.18 -0.33
CA ALA A 570 0.53 17.92 1.12
C ALA A 570 -0.72 18.55 1.74
N GLU A 571 -0.97 19.84 1.48
CA GLU A 571 -2.13 20.56 2.04
C GLU A 571 -3.47 20.06 1.51
N VAL A 572 -3.56 19.72 0.22
CA VAL A 572 -4.79 19.16 -0.36
C VAL A 572 -5.14 17.83 0.30
N MET A 573 -4.16 16.95 0.50
CA MET A 573 -4.40 15.65 1.14
C MET A 573 -4.80 15.83 2.61
N GLU A 574 -4.09 16.68 3.35
CA GLU A 574 -4.41 16.97 4.76
C GLU A 574 -5.82 17.55 4.92
N ALA A 575 -6.19 18.54 4.10
CA ALA A 575 -7.53 19.15 4.11
C ALA A 575 -8.63 18.13 3.74
N THR A 576 -8.38 17.25 2.78
CA THR A 576 -9.36 16.24 2.37
C THR A 576 -9.61 15.22 3.49
N PHE A 577 -8.56 14.72 4.15
CA PHE A 577 -8.71 13.82 5.29
C PHE A 577 -9.32 14.52 6.51
N ALA A 578 -9.10 15.83 6.71
CA ALA A 578 -9.79 16.60 7.74
C ALA A 578 -11.31 16.55 7.57
N GLU A 579 -11.82 16.71 6.33
CA GLU A 579 -13.24 16.56 6.02
C GLU A 579 -13.77 15.14 6.26
N TRP A 580 -13.00 14.11 5.89
CA TRP A 580 -13.44 12.72 6.03
C TRP A 580 -13.40 12.19 7.47
N ARG A 581 -12.53 12.74 8.32
CA ARG A 581 -12.38 12.30 9.71
C ARG A 581 -13.24 13.07 10.70
N ARG A 582 -13.92 14.15 10.31
CA ARG A 582 -14.81 14.89 11.21
C ARG A 582 -15.99 14.01 11.66
N ASP A 583 -16.57 14.33 12.81
CA ASP A 583 -17.64 13.55 13.46
C ASP A 583 -18.86 13.31 12.58
N THR A 584 -19.28 14.34 11.81
CA THR A 584 -20.46 14.29 10.94
C THR A 584 -20.20 13.63 9.57
N SER A 585 -18.99 13.13 9.31
CA SER A 585 -18.65 12.48 8.04
C SER A 585 -19.23 11.08 7.95
N SER A 586 -19.76 10.73 6.77
CA SER A 586 -20.18 9.37 6.40
C SER A 586 -19.00 8.46 6.03
N CYS A 587 -17.81 9.03 5.79
CA CYS A 587 -16.62 8.30 5.40
C CYS A 587 -16.10 7.42 6.54
N ARG A 588 -15.81 6.15 6.24
CA ARG A 588 -15.23 5.19 7.20
C ARG A 588 -13.84 4.72 6.82
N GLY A 589 -13.29 5.22 5.73
CA GLY A 589 -11.91 4.95 5.35
C GLY A 589 -11.56 5.46 3.96
N ALA A 590 -10.25 5.72 3.77
CA ALA A 590 -9.72 6.16 2.48
C ALA A 590 -8.26 5.72 2.31
N LEU A 591 -7.93 5.21 1.11
CA LEU A 591 -6.63 4.70 0.73
C LEU A 591 -6.06 5.52 -0.43
N VAL A 592 -4.92 6.16 -0.20
CA VAL A 592 -4.29 7.07 -1.17
C VAL A 592 -3.65 6.27 -2.31
N TRP A 593 -3.79 6.75 -3.52
CA TRP A 593 -3.11 6.25 -4.70
C TRP A 593 -1.78 6.99 -4.92
N THR A 594 -0.58 6.43 -4.62
CA THR A 594 -0.13 5.13 -4.15
C THR A 594 0.84 5.27 -2.95
N LEU A 595 1.25 4.15 -2.31
CA LEU A 595 2.24 4.21 -1.22
C LEU A 595 3.62 4.63 -1.74
N GLN A 596 4.13 3.98 -2.80
CA GLN A 596 5.48 4.22 -3.30
C GLN A 596 5.52 4.38 -4.82
N ASP A 597 6.54 5.12 -5.27
CA ASP A 597 6.89 5.20 -6.68
C ASP A 597 7.66 3.97 -7.15
N LEU A 598 7.48 3.61 -8.42
CA LEU A 598 8.24 2.54 -9.08
C LEU A 598 9.58 3.01 -9.67
N VAL A 599 9.68 4.31 -9.99
CA VAL A 599 10.89 4.97 -10.52
C VAL A 599 11.02 6.36 -9.93
N PRO A 600 12.25 6.90 -9.79
CA PRO A 600 12.45 8.26 -9.32
C PRO A 600 11.83 9.30 -10.28
N GLY A 601 10.96 10.16 -9.75
CA GLY A 601 10.26 11.19 -10.53
C GLY A 601 9.08 11.77 -9.78
N ALA A 602 8.32 12.64 -10.44
CA ALA A 602 7.07 13.19 -9.92
C ALA A 602 5.92 12.17 -10.10
N GLY A 603 6.02 11.05 -9.39
CA GLY A 603 5.05 9.97 -9.43
C GLY A 603 3.93 10.11 -8.39
N TRP A 604 2.99 9.18 -8.39
CA TRP A 604 1.88 9.16 -7.44
C TRP A 604 2.27 8.80 -6.00
N GLY A 605 3.41 8.11 -5.84
CA GLY A 605 3.85 7.63 -4.53
C GLY A 605 3.96 8.75 -3.50
N ILE A 606 3.53 8.47 -2.28
CA ILE A 606 3.76 9.35 -1.12
C ILE A 606 5.16 9.13 -0.53
N ILE A 607 5.79 8.01 -0.88
CA ILE A 607 7.21 7.69 -0.67
C ILE A 607 7.84 7.56 -2.05
N ASP A 608 9.01 8.16 -2.27
CA ASP A 608 9.69 8.07 -3.55
C ASP A 608 10.33 6.68 -3.79
N ALA A 609 10.76 6.41 -5.02
CA ALA A 609 11.32 5.10 -5.40
C ALA A 609 12.63 4.74 -4.68
N THR A 610 13.26 5.67 -3.96
CA THR A 610 14.44 5.43 -3.14
C THR A 610 14.11 5.09 -1.69
N GLY A 611 12.80 5.15 -1.35
CA GLY A 611 12.30 4.94 0.00
C GLY A 611 12.26 6.20 0.86
N ARG A 612 12.51 7.38 0.30
CA ARG A 612 12.45 8.65 1.04
C ARG A 612 11.00 9.18 1.08
N PRO A 613 10.47 9.55 2.24
CA PRO A 613 9.17 10.22 2.36
C PRO A 613 9.13 11.53 1.57
N LYS A 614 8.02 11.78 0.86
CA LYS A 614 7.73 13.07 0.24
C LYS A 614 6.92 13.96 1.19
N SER A 615 6.72 15.24 0.85
CA SER A 615 5.94 16.20 1.64
C SER A 615 4.55 15.67 2.06
N VAL A 616 3.88 14.96 1.15
CA VAL A 616 2.56 14.34 1.36
C VAL A 616 2.57 13.25 2.45
N TRP A 617 3.66 12.51 2.60
CA TRP A 617 3.79 11.53 3.68
C TRP A 617 3.77 12.20 5.06
N HIS A 618 4.46 13.33 5.21
CA HIS A 618 4.48 14.11 6.45
C HIS A 618 3.10 14.73 6.77
N ALA A 619 2.39 15.21 5.74
CA ALA A 619 1.03 15.73 5.89
C ALA A 619 0.06 14.63 6.33
N LEU A 620 0.12 13.46 5.70
CA LEU A 620 -0.71 12.32 6.08
C LEU A 620 -0.38 11.82 7.48
N LYS A 621 0.91 11.79 7.88
CA LYS A 621 1.32 11.48 9.26
C LYS A 621 0.66 12.41 10.28
N ARG A 622 0.56 13.71 9.97
CA ARG A 622 -0.19 14.67 10.81
C ARG A 622 -1.69 14.40 10.79
N ALA A 623 -2.27 14.23 9.59
CA ALA A 623 -3.71 13.98 9.43
C ALA A 623 -4.17 12.66 10.08
N PHE A 624 -3.27 11.69 10.27
CA PHE A 624 -3.56 10.36 10.82
C PHE A 624 -3.26 10.21 12.32
N ARG A 625 -2.88 11.28 13.00
CA ARG A 625 -2.68 11.25 14.45
C ARG A 625 -3.93 10.73 15.17
N PRO A 626 -3.78 9.92 16.23
CA PRO A 626 -4.93 9.41 17.00
C PRO A 626 -5.64 10.51 17.77
N ILE A 627 -4.91 11.55 18.20
CA ILE A 627 -5.48 12.79 18.76
C ILE A 627 -5.24 13.89 17.73
N GLN A 628 -6.31 14.53 17.30
CA GLN A 628 -6.27 15.51 16.21
C GLN A 628 -7.16 16.70 16.48
N VAL A 629 -6.77 17.88 15.98
CA VAL A 629 -7.61 19.05 15.79
C VAL A 629 -7.61 19.41 14.31
N SER A 630 -8.76 19.73 13.76
CA SER A 630 -8.88 20.23 12.39
C SER A 630 -9.89 21.37 12.31
N LEU A 631 -9.80 22.15 11.23
CA LEU A 631 -10.69 23.28 10.96
C LEU A 631 -11.44 23.03 9.68
N SER A 632 -12.74 23.27 9.66
CA SER A 632 -13.55 23.28 8.44
C SER A 632 -14.21 24.65 8.24
N ASP A 633 -14.27 25.08 6.97
CA ASP A 633 -14.92 26.33 6.56
C ASP A 633 -16.41 26.06 6.32
N GLU A 634 -17.24 26.65 7.17
CA GLU A 634 -18.71 26.56 7.12
C GLU A 634 -19.34 27.80 6.44
N GLY A 635 -18.55 28.52 5.65
CA GLY A 635 -19.00 29.71 4.94
C GLY A 635 -19.43 30.83 5.88
N THR A 636 -20.67 31.29 5.76
CA THR A 636 -21.22 32.38 6.59
C THR A 636 -21.37 32.00 8.06
N ASN A 637 -21.30 30.74 8.42
CA ASN A 637 -21.33 30.26 9.80
C ASN A 637 -19.94 30.33 10.49
N GLY A 638 -18.88 30.65 9.76
CA GLY A 638 -17.53 30.75 10.28
C GLY A 638 -16.77 29.42 10.16
N LEU A 639 -15.86 29.17 11.09
CA LEU A 639 -15.09 27.95 11.19
C LEU A 639 -15.67 27.01 12.25
N ASP A 640 -15.71 25.73 11.94
CA ASP A 640 -15.88 24.66 12.92
C ASP A 640 -14.52 24.03 13.25
N ILE A 641 -14.35 23.72 14.55
CA ILE A 641 -13.17 23.07 15.12
C ILE A 641 -13.56 21.66 15.46
N HIS A 642 -12.91 20.66 14.84
CA HIS A 642 -13.14 19.25 15.11
C HIS A 642 -12.00 18.71 15.96
N VAL A 643 -12.32 18.20 17.16
CA VAL A 643 -11.36 17.54 18.04
C VAL A 643 -11.69 16.07 18.08
N ILE A 644 -10.69 15.24 17.81
CA ILE A 644 -10.82 13.77 17.68
C ILE A 644 -9.92 13.11 18.72
N ASN A 645 -10.48 12.18 19.49
CA ASN A 645 -9.77 11.26 20.35
C ASN A 645 -10.06 9.80 19.90
N GLU A 646 -9.14 9.21 19.12
CA GLU A 646 -9.22 7.79 18.72
C GLU A 646 -8.54 6.86 19.75
N THR A 647 -7.97 7.38 20.82
CA THR A 647 -7.29 6.55 21.83
C THR A 647 -8.27 5.79 22.71
N GLY A 648 -7.78 4.80 23.45
CA GLY A 648 -8.55 4.06 24.47
C GLY A 648 -8.65 4.80 25.82
N ASP A 649 -8.03 6.00 25.94
CA ASP A 649 -7.94 6.77 27.17
C ASP A 649 -8.74 8.07 27.08
N ASN A 650 -9.09 8.64 28.23
CA ASN A 650 -9.66 9.97 28.28
C ASN A 650 -8.62 11.00 27.82
N LEU A 651 -9.04 12.00 27.08
CA LEU A 651 -8.22 13.14 26.69
C LEU A 651 -8.64 14.36 27.48
N ASP A 652 -7.75 14.86 28.34
CA ASP A 652 -7.88 16.18 28.98
C ASP A 652 -6.95 17.17 28.28
N ALA A 653 -7.53 18.13 27.60
CA ALA A 653 -6.78 19.08 26.76
C ALA A 653 -7.29 20.51 26.88
N MET A 654 -6.44 21.47 26.56
CA MET A 654 -6.79 22.87 26.38
C MET A 654 -6.88 23.16 24.87
N LEU A 655 -8.07 23.47 24.40
CA LEU A 655 -8.27 23.98 23.03
C LEU A 655 -8.02 25.48 23.01
N GLU A 656 -7.14 25.94 22.12
CA GLU A 656 -6.85 27.34 21.84
C GLU A 656 -7.18 27.67 20.39
N LEU A 657 -7.80 28.83 20.16
CA LEU A 657 -8.04 29.39 18.83
C LEU A 657 -7.54 30.83 18.79
N THR A 658 -6.70 31.15 17.81
CA THR A 658 -6.10 32.47 17.64
C THR A 658 -6.17 32.89 16.18
N CYS A 659 -6.72 34.09 15.92
CA CYS A 659 -6.61 34.72 14.60
C CYS A 659 -5.45 35.74 14.64
N LEU A 660 -4.52 35.64 13.70
CA LEU A 660 -3.33 36.49 13.62
C LEU A 660 -3.44 37.42 12.39
N ARG A 661 -3.01 38.66 12.59
CA ARG A 661 -2.78 39.68 11.55
C ARG A 661 -1.28 39.72 11.24
N ASP A 662 -0.94 39.83 9.97
CA ASP A 662 0.44 39.89 9.47
C ASP A 662 1.28 38.71 9.99
N GLY A 663 0.65 37.54 10.21
CA GLY A 663 1.27 36.34 10.72
C GLY A 663 1.84 36.42 12.15
N THR A 664 1.59 37.48 12.90
CA THR A 664 2.23 37.70 14.23
C THR A 664 1.29 38.27 15.28
N GLN A 665 0.42 39.22 14.94
CA GLN A 665 -0.38 39.98 15.92
C GLN A 665 -1.70 39.27 16.23
N PRO A 666 -1.96 38.80 17.47
CA PRO A 666 -3.25 38.26 17.83
C PRO A 666 -4.35 39.33 17.75
N VAL A 667 -5.38 39.07 16.96
CA VAL A 667 -6.56 39.93 16.81
C VAL A 667 -7.68 39.49 17.75
N VAL A 668 -7.91 38.18 17.79
CA VAL A 668 -8.81 37.51 18.71
C VAL A 668 -8.18 36.21 19.18
N HIS A 669 -8.41 35.90 20.45
CA HIS A 669 -7.90 34.68 21.06
C HIS A 669 -8.91 34.15 22.06
N ALA A 670 -9.13 32.85 22.06
CA ALA A 670 -9.92 32.17 23.08
C ALA A 670 -9.28 30.82 23.42
N LYS A 671 -9.56 30.35 24.63
CA LYS A 671 -9.18 29.03 25.08
C LYS A 671 -10.26 28.39 25.93
N ARG A 672 -10.39 27.07 25.85
CA ARG A 672 -11.38 26.30 26.61
C ARG A 672 -10.84 24.96 27.01
N PRO A 673 -10.94 24.51 28.27
CA PRO A 673 -10.63 23.14 28.63
C PRO A 673 -11.64 22.20 28.01
N LEU A 674 -11.16 21.04 27.54
CA LEU A 674 -11.95 19.96 26.96
C LEU A 674 -11.59 18.64 27.62
N THR A 675 -12.61 17.80 27.83
CA THR A 675 -12.42 16.40 28.18
C THR A 675 -13.21 15.57 27.17
N LEU A 676 -12.53 14.70 26.42
CA LEU A 676 -13.17 13.73 25.53
C LEU A 676 -12.95 12.33 26.07
N SER A 677 -14.01 11.55 26.10
CA SER A 677 -13.94 10.12 26.42
C SER A 677 -13.18 9.34 25.32
N PRO A 678 -12.77 8.10 25.60
CA PRO A 678 -12.18 7.23 24.61
C PRO A 678 -13.06 7.10 23.35
N ARG A 679 -12.43 7.16 22.18
CA ARG A 679 -13.12 6.96 20.89
C ARG A 679 -14.23 7.99 20.60
N GLN A 680 -14.09 9.20 21.11
CA GLN A 680 -15.04 10.30 20.88
C GLN A 680 -14.43 11.41 20.04
N SER A 681 -15.30 12.11 19.31
CA SER A 681 -15.01 13.38 18.65
C SER A 681 -16.02 14.45 19.07
N GLN A 682 -15.63 15.71 18.94
CA GLN A 682 -16.46 16.86 19.24
C GLN A 682 -16.23 17.97 18.23
N THR A 683 -17.33 18.55 17.75
CA THR A 683 -17.31 19.74 16.91
C THR A 683 -17.69 20.98 17.72
N ILE A 684 -16.96 22.08 17.56
CA ILE A 684 -17.11 23.33 18.29
C ILE A 684 -17.07 24.47 17.28
N ALA A 685 -18.13 25.26 17.20
CA ALA A 685 -18.11 26.46 16.37
C ALA A 685 -17.13 27.51 16.95
N ALA A 686 -16.35 28.16 16.10
CA ALA A 686 -15.40 29.21 16.53
C ALA A 686 -16.12 30.36 17.25
N THR A 687 -17.33 30.71 16.82
CA THR A 687 -18.18 31.73 17.49
C THR A 687 -18.54 31.36 18.91
N ASP A 688 -18.78 30.08 19.20
CA ASP A 688 -19.09 29.59 20.55
C ASP A 688 -17.85 29.61 21.44
N LEU A 689 -16.68 29.39 20.85
CA LEU A 689 -15.42 29.47 21.58
C LEU A 689 -15.04 30.92 21.92
N PHE A 690 -15.27 31.85 20.97
CA PHE A 690 -15.03 33.28 21.21
C PHE A 690 -16.09 33.95 22.11
N GLY A 691 -17.28 33.36 22.20
CA GLY A 691 -18.43 33.93 22.89
C GLY A 691 -19.00 35.17 22.22
N ALA A 692 -18.60 35.46 21.00
CA ALA A 692 -19.06 36.58 20.18
C ALA A 692 -18.80 36.29 18.69
N PHE A 693 -19.58 36.94 17.82
CA PHE A 693 -19.33 36.86 16.38
C PHE A 693 -17.99 37.49 16.01
N PHE A 694 -17.18 36.75 15.28
CA PHE A 694 -15.99 37.20 14.62
C PHE A 694 -15.91 36.51 13.27
N ASP A 695 -15.69 37.28 12.20
CA ASP A 695 -15.63 36.73 10.84
C ASP A 695 -14.32 35.99 10.59
N THR A 696 -14.32 34.71 10.87
CA THR A 696 -13.15 33.82 10.72
C THR A 696 -12.91 33.36 9.30
N THR A 697 -13.95 33.35 8.46
CA THR A 697 -13.93 32.78 7.11
C THR A 697 -13.55 33.81 6.05
N TYR A 698 -14.20 34.99 6.08
CA TYR A 698 -13.97 36.05 5.08
C TYR A 698 -13.03 37.17 5.58
N ALA A 699 -12.63 37.09 6.85
CA ALA A 699 -11.78 38.10 7.48
C ALA A 699 -12.30 39.55 7.34
N TYR A 700 -13.63 39.70 7.41
CA TYR A 700 -14.35 40.95 7.22
C TYR A 700 -14.36 41.42 5.78
N ARG A 701 -15.19 40.81 4.95
CA ARG A 701 -15.32 41.02 3.51
C ARG A 701 -15.57 42.48 3.08
N PHE A 702 -16.23 43.26 3.90
CA PHE A 702 -16.66 44.62 3.59
C PHE A 702 -15.72 45.73 4.05
N GLY A 703 -14.52 45.39 4.55
CA GLY A 703 -13.49 46.30 4.98
C GLY A 703 -12.08 45.74 4.85
N PRO A 704 -11.10 46.37 5.49
CA PRO A 704 -9.76 45.82 5.53
C PRO A 704 -9.77 44.45 6.22
N PRO A 705 -9.00 43.46 5.74
CA PRO A 705 -8.93 42.16 6.35
C PRO A 705 -8.51 42.25 7.82
N SER A 706 -9.22 41.57 8.71
CA SER A 706 -8.95 41.56 10.14
C SER A 706 -7.72 40.72 10.49
N HIS A 707 -7.52 39.61 9.79
CA HIS A 707 -6.46 38.64 10.00
C HIS A 707 -6.15 37.87 8.68
N ASP A 708 -5.05 37.18 8.65
CA ASP A 708 -4.59 36.38 7.49
C ASP A 708 -4.43 34.89 7.80
N VAL A 709 -4.39 34.51 9.08
CA VAL A 709 -4.39 33.11 9.49
C VAL A 709 -5.17 32.91 10.78
N THR A 710 -5.89 31.79 10.86
CA THR A 710 -6.49 31.26 12.09
C THR A 710 -5.75 29.99 12.49
N VAL A 711 -5.32 29.91 13.75
CA VAL A 711 -4.57 28.76 14.30
C VAL A 711 -5.38 28.15 15.42
N ALA A 712 -5.72 26.87 15.28
CA ALA A 712 -6.24 26.05 16.38
C ALA A 712 -5.12 25.20 16.96
N ARG A 713 -5.04 25.08 18.28
CA ARG A 713 -4.09 24.23 18.99
C ARG A 713 -4.79 23.41 20.05
N LEU A 714 -4.40 22.17 20.16
CA LEU A 714 -4.78 21.30 21.26
C LEU A 714 -3.54 21.05 22.12
N ARG A 715 -3.62 21.43 23.40
CA ARG A 715 -2.51 21.27 24.34
C ARG A 715 -2.85 20.27 25.42
N ASP A 716 -1.87 19.48 25.77
CA ASP A 716 -1.93 18.64 26.96
C ASP A 716 -2.01 19.49 28.22
N VAL A 717 -2.98 19.23 29.09
CA VAL A 717 -3.20 20.06 30.30
C VAL A 717 -2.07 19.91 31.33
N ALA A 718 -1.45 18.73 31.41
CA ALA A 718 -0.42 18.43 32.40
C ALA A 718 0.95 19.03 32.02
N THR A 719 1.31 18.97 30.74
CA THR A 719 2.64 19.39 30.25
C THR A 719 2.63 20.76 29.56
N GLY A 720 1.46 21.19 29.08
CA GLY A 720 1.31 22.40 28.25
C GLY A 720 1.83 22.25 26.83
N SER A 721 2.31 21.05 26.45
CA SER A 721 2.83 20.80 25.12
C SER A 721 1.72 20.75 24.06
N VAL A 722 2.02 21.18 22.83
CA VAL A 722 1.10 21.07 21.70
C VAL A 722 0.99 19.61 21.26
N ILE A 723 -0.21 19.05 21.32
CA ILE A 723 -0.54 17.69 20.84
C ILE A 723 -0.81 17.70 19.33
N ALA A 724 -1.62 18.69 18.89
CA ALA A 724 -2.00 18.89 17.50
C ALA A 724 -2.29 20.36 17.23
N ASP A 725 -2.12 20.76 15.98
CA ASP A 725 -2.43 22.11 15.48
C ASP A 725 -3.09 22.05 14.10
N ALA A 726 -3.86 23.08 13.78
CA ALA A 726 -4.51 23.25 12.47
C ALA A 726 -4.51 24.73 12.09
N PHE A 727 -4.47 24.98 10.77
CA PHE A 727 -4.35 26.33 10.22
C PHE A 727 -5.45 26.55 9.18
N HIS A 728 -6.04 27.75 9.18
CA HIS A 728 -6.95 28.21 8.14
C HIS A 728 -6.51 29.58 7.62
N PHE A 729 -6.56 29.77 6.29
CA PHE A 729 -6.09 30.93 5.58
C PHE A 729 -7.25 31.65 4.86
N PRO A 730 -7.98 32.56 5.52
CA PRO A 730 -9.18 33.17 4.97
C PRO A 730 -8.94 33.99 3.69
N LEU A 731 -7.73 34.49 3.49
CA LEU A 731 -7.32 35.28 2.34
C LEU A 731 -6.52 34.50 1.29
N GLY A 732 -6.42 33.19 1.47
CA GLY A 732 -5.54 32.31 0.69
C GLY A 732 -4.09 32.32 1.19
N ARG A 733 -3.37 31.26 0.85
CA ARG A 733 -2.03 30.96 1.40
C ARG A 733 -0.98 31.98 0.97
N LYS A 734 -1.06 32.47 -0.28
CA LYS A 734 -0.11 33.49 -0.78
C LYS A 734 -0.09 34.77 0.05
N LYS A 735 -1.26 35.25 0.49
CA LYS A 735 -1.35 36.46 1.30
C LYS A 735 -0.85 36.27 2.71
N ALA A 736 -0.79 35.03 3.18
CA ALA A 736 -0.23 34.67 4.48
C ALA A 736 1.23 34.19 4.39
N LEU A 737 1.88 34.26 3.21
CA LEU A 737 3.33 34.03 3.09
C LEU A 737 4.09 35.21 3.68
N HIS A 738 4.83 34.94 4.74
CA HIS A 738 5.62 35.94 5.45
C HIS A 738 7.09 35.55 5.47
N ALA A 739 7.99 36.53 5.43
CA ALA A 739 9.41 36.29 5.66
C ALA A 739 9.63 36.06 7.17
N ALA A 740 9.50 34.82 7.59
CA ALA A 740 9.71 34.39 8.96
C ALA A 740 11.20 34.29 9.30
N ASN A 741 11.57 34.67 10.52
CA ASN A 741 12.91 34.45 11.04
C ASN A 741 12.89 33.22 11.93
N LEU A 742 13.40 32.11 11.41
CA LEU A 742 13.44 30.84 12.15
C LEU A 742 14.60 30.85 13.14
N GLN A 743 14.36 30.31 14.31
CA GLN A 743 15.36 30.02 15.34
C GLN A 743 15.57 28.52 15.33
N VAL A 744 16.77 28.08 14.99
CA VAL A 744 17.09 26.65 14.86
C VAL A 744 18.21 26.30 15.83
N GLY A 745 17.92 25.39 16.74
CA GLY A 745 18.87 24.78 17.65
C GLY A 745 19.00 23.30 17.38
N VAL A 746 20.22 22.75 17.43
CA VAL A 746 20.48 21.32 17.32
C VAL A 746 20.96 20.81 18.68
N SER A 747 20.44 19.66 19.09
CA SER A 747 20.82 19.02 20.36
C SER A 747 20.86 17.51 20.21
N GLU A 748 21.65 16.86 21.05
CA GLU A 748 21.71 15.42 21.16
C GLU A 748 21.30 15.02 22.58
N ALA A 749 20.43 14.02 22.67
CA ALA A 749 20.06 13.41 23.94
C ALA A 749 19.87 11.91 23.77
N ASN A 750 20.58 11.10 24.58
CA ASN A 750 20.52 9.63 24.54
C ASN A 750 20.81 9.01 23.17
N GLY A 751 21.71 9.60 22.39
CA GLY A 751 22.07 9.16 21.04
C GLY A 751 21.06 9.55 19.95
N ILE A 752 20.07 10.40 20.27
CA ILE A 752 19.09 10.92 19.31
C ILE A 752 19.38 12.41 19.09
N TRP A 753 19.65 12.77 17.86
CA TRP A 753 19.76 14.15 17.42
C TRP A 753 18.37 14.76 17.22
N SER A 754 18.18 15.99 17.63
CA SER A 754 16.93 16.71 17.48
C SER A 754 17.17 18.16 17.10
N LEU A 755 16.26 18.72 16.29
CA LEU A 755 16.15 20.15 16.01
C LEU A 755 15.06 20.76 16.88
N GLU A 756 15.34 21.93 17.45
CA GLU A 756 14.33 22.80 18.05
C GLU A 756 14.14 24.01 17.13
N ILE A 757 12.93 24.15 16.58
CA ILE A 757 12.62 25.16 15.56
C ILE A 757 11.52 26.08 16.11
N GLY A 758 11.88 27.37 16.31
CA GLY A 758 10.95 28.44 16.69
C GLY A 758 10.81 29.46 15.56
N THR A 759 9.82 30.33 15.66
CA THR A 759 9.59 31.41 14.70
C THR A 759 9.04 32.67 15.39
N ASP A 760 9.38 33.84 14.86
CA ASP A 760 8.85 35.14 15.28
C ASP A 760 7.53 35.50 14.58
N ARG A 761 7.21 34.82 13.49
CA ARG A 761 6.04 35.03 12.63
C ARG A 761 5.59 33.71 12.03
N LEU A 762 4.35 33.64 11.54
CA LEU A 762 3.87 32.46 10.81
C LEU A 762 4.87 32.05 9.74
N ALA A 763 5.37 30.81 9.85
CA ALA A 763 6.18 30.15 8.84
C ALA A 763 5.36 29.03 8.19
N GLN A 764 5.11 29.14 6.87
CA GLN A 764 4.36 28.11 6.15
C GLN A 764 5.31 27.05 5.62
N SER A 765 4.84 25.79 5.64
CA SER A 765 5.49 24.62 5.04
C SER A 765 7.00 24.60 5.31
N VAL A 766 7.34 24.66 6.60
CA VAL A 766 8.73 24.56 7.06
C VAL A 766 9.26 23.18 6.69
N HIS A 767 10.31 23.16 5.88
CA HIS A 767 10.93 21.91 5.45
C HIS A 767 12.40 21.84 5.88
N ILE A 768 12.85 20.63 6.08
CA ILE A 768 14.16 20.31 6.65
C ILE A 768 14.91 19.43 5.67
N THR A 769 16.10 19.84 5.27
CA THR A 769 17.08 19.00 4.60
C THR A 769 18.19 18.67 5.56
N ALA A 770 18.54 17.39 5.70
CA ALA A 770 19.59 16.96 6.62
C ALA A 770 20.44 15.89 5.92
N GLN A 771 21.77 16.10 5.91
CA GLN A 771 22.69 15.15 5.29
C GLN A 771 22.76 13.88 6.13
N ASP A 772 22.62 12.71 5.49
CA ASP A 772 22.63 11.37 6.09
C ASP A 772 21.57 11.10 7.17
N TYR A 773 20.62 12.04 7.32
CA TYR A 773 19.50 11.94 8.26
C TYR A 773 18.17 12.27 7.59
N ARG A 774 17.11 11.74 8.16
CA ARG A 774 15.73 12.03 7.81
C ARG A 774 15.05 12.72 9.01
N ALA A 775 14.39 13.83 8.76
CA ALA A 775 13.56 14.47 9.79
C ALA A 775 12.31 13.61 10.11
N SER A 776 11.99 13.46 11.38
CA SER A 776 10.78 12.75 11.83
C SER A 776 9.49 13.46 11.39
N GLU A 777 9.54 14.76 11.17
CA GLU A 777 8.48 15.59 10.61
C GLU A 777 9.08 16.71 9.74
N SER A 778 8.41 17.05 8.63
CA SER A 778 8.78 18.13 7.72
C SER A 778 7.52 18.68 7.04
N TRP A 779 7.64 19.79 6.29
CA TRP A 779 6.52 20.42 5.55
C TRP A 779 5.33 20.80 6.44
N PHE A 780 5.61 21.34 7.64
CA PHE A 780 4.59 21.76 8.59
C PHE A 780 4.50 23.29 8.66
N HIS A 781 3.34 23.81 9.10
CA HIS A 781 3.21 25.22 9.48
C HIS A 781 3.65 25.41 10.92
N LEU A 782 4.24 26.57 11.20
CA LEU A 782 4.66 26.97 12.55
C LEU A 782 4.19 28.40 12.85
N ALA A 783 3.36 28.54 13.88
CA ALA A 783 2.90 29.83 14.32
C ALA A 783 3.85 30.44 15.37
N PRO A 784 3.89 31.78 15.51
CA PRO A 784 4.78 32.46 16.45
C PRO A 784 4.51 32.04 17.91
N GLY A 785 5.58 32.10 18.73
CA GLY A 785 5.55 31.76 20.15
C GLY A 785 5.57 30.25 20.44
N GLU A 786 5.75 29.41 19.42
CA GLU A 786 5.89 27.95 19.57
C GLU A 786 7.26 27.49 19.12
N THR A 787 7.74 26.44 19.79
CA THR A 787 8.93 25.68 19.40
C THR A 787 8.53 24.26 19.10
N ARG A 788 8.92 23.74 17.92
CA ARG A 788 8.69 22.36 17.52
C ARG A 788 10.00 21.58 17.62
N LYS A 789 9.95 20.44 18.30
CA LYS A 789 11.07 19.52 18.38
C LYS A 789 10.92 18.44 17.31
N ILE A 790 11.97 18.25 16.49
CA ILE A 790 11.99 17.31 15.38
C ILE A 790 13.19 16.37 15.56
N ASP A 791 12.94 15.09 15.67
CA ASP A 791 14.02 14.10 15.74
C ASP A 791 14.64 13.86 14.37
N LEU A 792 15.95 13.71 14.32
CA LEU A 792 16.72 13.36 13.13
C LEU A 792 17.07 11.88 13.19
N ILE A 793 16.51 11.12 12.28
CA ILE A 793 16.64 9.67 12.19
C ILE A 793 17.77 9.36 11.19
N PRO A 794 18.85 8.66 11.58
CA PRO A 794 19.93 8.31 10.66
C PRO A 794 19.40 7.41 9.53
N GLU A 795 19.83 7.68 8.29
CA GLU A 795 19.45 6.88 7.12
C GLU A 795 20.24 5.57 7.03
N THR A 796 21.42 5.55 7.64
CA THR A 796 22.26 4.35 7.76
C THR A 796 22.63 4.12 9.22
N ALA A 797 22.71 2.83 9.62
CA ALA A 797 23.06 2.45 10.99
C ALA A 797 24.48 2.88 11.44
N THR A 798 25.30 3.37 10.50
CA THR A 798 26.71 3.75 10.73
C THR A 798 26.94 5.26 10.72
N SER A 799 25.88 6.08 10.68
CA SER A 799 26.04 7.55 10.70
C SER A 799 26.39 8.01 12.13
N GLU A 800 27.70 8.15 12.40
CA GLU A 800 28.25 8.69 13.65
C GLU A 800 28.54 10.22 13.59
N THR A 801 28.42 10.80 12.38
CA THR A 801 28.66 12.24 12.18
C THR A 801 27.47 13.07 12.68
N PRO A 802 27.72 14.21 13.35
CA PRO A 802 26.66 15.16 13.68
C PRO A 802 25.87 15.56 12.44
N PRO A 803 24.54 15.69 12.53
CA PRO A 803 23.71 16.11 11.40
C PRO A 803 24.05 17.54 11.00
N SER A 804 24.03 17.81 9.70
CA SER A 804 24.15 19.16 9.13
C SER A 804 23.09 19.33 8.05
N GLY A 805 22.60 20.54 7.88
CA GLY A 805 21.54 20.79 6.90
C GLY A 805 20.95 22.18 7.02
N ASP A 806 19.78 22.33 6.38
CA ASP A 806 19.05 23.59 6.34
C ASP A 806 17.58 23.42 6.74
N VAL A 807 17.07 24.44 7.42
CA VAL A 807 15.62 24.62 7.67
C VAL A 807 15.16 25.83 6.88
N VAL A 808 14.09 25.66 6.10
CA VAL A 808 13.56 26.72 5.22
C VAL A 808 12.03 26.78 5.37
N SER A 809 11.46 27.99 5.37
CA SER A 809 10.02 28.19 5.23
C SER A 809 9.66 28.52 3.78
N LEU A 810 8.50 28.06 3.30
CA LEU A 810 8.03 28.29 1.95
C LEU A 810 8.03 29.79 1.59
N GLY A 811 8.54 30.11 0.39
CA GLY A 811 8.64 31.50 -0.08
C GLY A 811 9.77 32.32 0.54
N SER A 812 10.56 31.77 1.44
CA SER A 812 11.74 32.42 2.02
C SER A 812 12.99 32.10 1.22
N SER A 813 13.77 33.16 0.90
CA SER A 813 15.11 32.99 0.36
C SER A 813 16.17 32.72 1.44
N ARG A 814 15.77 32.82 2.73
CA ARG A 814 16.66 32.59 3.87
C ARG A 814 16.72 31.11 4.21
N ARG A 815 17.92 30.57 4.32
CA ARG A 815 18.22 29.24 4.83
C ARG A 815 18.82 29.37 6.23
N PHE A 816 18.37 28.53 7.14
CA PHE A 816 18.85 28.49 8.51
C PHE A 816 19.61 27.19 8.71
N SER A 817 20.92 27.24 8.56
CA SER A 817 21.79 26.06 8.65
C SER A 817 22.02 25.63 10.11
N PHE A 818 22.20 24.32 10.30
CA PHE A 818 22.53 23.70 11.57
C PHE A 818 23.65 22.67 11.47
#